data_f907f195d2968f4b627c6c7cc65bf2b4
#
_entry.id   f907f195d2968f4b627c6c7cc65bf2b4
#
_cell.length_a   1.000
_cell.length_b   1.000
_cell.length_c   1.000
_cell.angle_alpha   90.00
_cell.angle_beta   90.00
_cell.angle_gamma   90.00
#
_symmetry.space_group_name_H-M   'P 1'
#
loop_
_entity.id
_entity.type
_entity.pdbx_description
1 polymer ?
#
loop_
_entity_poly.entity_id
_entity_poly.type
_entity_poly.pdbx_seq_one_letter_code
_entity_poly.pdbx_strand_id
1 'polypeptide(L)'
;VLTPMMKQFFELKAKHPDAIMLFRCGDFYETYSEDAIVASEILGITLTKRANGQAKSVEMAGFPFHALDTYLPKLVRAGKRVAICDQLEDPKMTKKLVKRGITELVTPGVAINDNVLSYKENNFLAAVHFGKASCGVAFLDISTGEFLTAEGPFDYIDKLLNNFAPKEVLFERGKRGMFEGNFGSKFFTFELDDWVFNESSSREKLLKHFETKNLKGFGVEHLKNGIVASGAILQYLNMTQHYQIGHITSLSRIEEDRYVRLDKFTVRSLELIGSMNEGGTTLLDVIDRTISPMGARLLKRWVVFPLKDEKPVNERLDVVEYFFREPDFKEFIEEKLHLIGDLERIVSKAAVGRISPREVVQLKVALQAIEPIKNACLNADNGSLRRIGEQLNLCLSIREKIAKEVKNDPPLLVNKGGVIADGVNAELDELRQIAFSGKDYLLKVQQRESELTGIPSLKIAYNNVFGYYIEVRNTHKDKVPADWIRKQTLVNAERYITQELKEYEEKILGAEDKILVLETKLYNELVIALAEFIPAIQINANQIARLDCLLAFANVARENNYIRPVVEDSEVIDIRQGRHPVIEKQLPVGEKYIANDVFLDSETQQIIIITGPNMAGKSALLRQTALITLLAQMGSFVPAESARIGMVDKIFTRVGASDNISVGESTFMVEMNEAANILNNLSSRSLVLFDELGRGTSTYDGISIAWAIVEHIHEHPKAKARTLFATHYHELNEMEKSFKRIKNYNVSVKEIDNKVIFLRKLERGGSEHSFGIHVAKMAGMPKSIVKRANDILHQLETDNRQQGIAKPTAEIASGRSGMQLSFFQLDDPVLGQIRDEILNLDVNNLTPLEALNKLNDIKKIVKGK
;
A
#
# COMPACT_ATOMS: atom_id res chain seq x y z
N VAL A 1 -48.42 -5.01 12.15
CA VAL A 1 -48.14 -3.59 11.90
C VAL A 1 -46.83 -3.24 12.57
N LEU A 2 -45.82 -2.77 11.78
CA LEU A 2 -44.52 -2.32 12.28
C LEU A 2 -44.67 -1.06 13.13
N THR A 3 -43.84 -0.90 14.15
CA THR A 3 -43.73 0.38 14.86
C THR A 3 -43.29 1.50 13.90
N PRO A 4 -43.69 2.76 14.12
CA PRO A 4 -43.33 3.87 13.24
C PRO A 4 -41.80 4.01 13.06
N MET A 5 -41.03 3.74 14.09
CA MET A 5 -39.55 3.77 14.05
C MET A 5 -38.97 2.64 13.20
N MET A 6 -39.48 1.41 13.35
CA MET A 6 -39.03 0.27 12.53
C MET A 6 -39.43 0.45 11.06
N LYS A 7 -40.58 1.08 10.79
CA LYS A 7 -40.96 1.44 9.42
C LYS A 7 -39.93 2.40 8.81
N GLN A 8 -39.57 3.44 9.55
CA GLN A 8 -38.53 4.40 9.12
C GLN A 8 -37.15 3.70 8.85
N PHE A 9 -36.77 2.77 9.74
CA PHE A 9 -35.55 1.98 9.54
C PHE A 9 -35.58 1.16 8.24
N PHE A 10 -36.65 0.39 8.00
CA PHE A 10 -36.75 -0.44 6.81
C PHE A 10 -36.88 0.36 5.52
N GLU A 11 -37.52 1.52 5.55
CA GLU A 11 -37.61 2.44 4.41
C GLU A 11 -36.22 2.98 4.03
N LEU A 12 -35.38 3.31 5.02
CA LEU A 12 -34.00 3.75 4.77
C LEU A 12 -33.10 2.58 4.36
N LYS A 13 -33.27 1.40 4.99
CA LYS A 13 -32.52 0.19 4.63
C LYS A 13 -32.79 -0.24 3.19
N ALA A 14 -34.01 -0.10 2.70
CA ALA A 14 -34.37 -0.43 1.32
C ALA A 14 -33.62 0.39 0.27
N LYS A 15 -33.13 1.58 0.62
CA LYS A 15 -32.30 2.41 -0.26
C LYS A 15 -30.86 1.93 -0.37
N HIS A 16 -30.37 1.23 0.66
CA HIS A 16 -29.00 0.71 0.74
C HIS A 16 -29.03 -0.72 1.32
N PRO A 17 -29.58 -1.69 0.59
CA PRO A 17 -29.79 -3.04 1.08
C PRO A 17 -28.48 -3.79 1.39
N ASP A 18 -27.40 -3.40 0.76
CA ASP A 18 -26.04 -3.96 0.87
C ASP A 18 -25.20 -3.34 2.01
N ALA A 19 -25.71 -2.28 2.65
CA ALA A 19 -24.99 -1.62 3.74
C ALA A 19 -25.57 -1.98 5.11
N ILE A 20 -24.71 -2.10 6.12
CA ILE A 20 -25.13 -2.20 7.51
C ILE A 20 -25.63 -0.83 7.95
N MET A 21 -26.91 -0.75 8.37
CA MET A 21 -27.54 0.48 8.82
C MET A 21 -27.31 0.72 10.32
N LEU A 22 -26.53 1.73 10.66
CA LEU A 22 -26.40 2.22 12.03
C LEU A 22 -27.42 3.34 12.25
N PHE A 23 -28.48 3.01 12.98
CA PHE A 23 -29.64 3.85 13.16
C PHE A 23 -29.64 4.53 14.53
N ARG A 24 -29.58 5.85 14.56
CA ARG A 24 -29.52 6.62 15.80
C ARG A 24 -30.81 6.53 16.59
N CYS A 25 -30.72 5.99 17.79
CA CYS A 25 -31.83 5.84 18.73
C CYS A 25 -31.42 6.40 20.08
N GLY A 26 -31.78 7.66 20.36
CA GLY A 26 -31.32 8.34 21.57
C GLY A 26 -29.80 8.41 21.65
N ASP A 27 -29.22 7.82 22.68
CA ASP A 27 -27.78 7.79 22.90
C ASP A 27 -27.04 6.59 22.29
N PHE A 28 -27.74 5.80 21.45
CA PHE A 28 -27.19 4.61 20.81
C PHE A 28 -27.30 4.68 19.30
N TYR A 29 -26.37 4.00 18.62
CA TYR A 29 -26.55 3.47 17.28
C TYR A 29 -27.03 2.03 17.40
N GLU A 30 -28.19 1.75 16.84
CA GLU A 30 -28.79 0.42 16.81
C GLU A 30 -28.89 -0.10 15.38
N THR A 31 -28.76 -1.39 15.24
CA THR A 31 -28.99 -2.08 13.97
C THR A 31 -29.91 -3.28 14.19
N TYR A 32 -30.65 -3.70 13.17
CA TYR A 32 -31.75 -4.65 13.31
C TYR A 32 -31.66 -5.76 12.25
N SER A 33 -32.34 -6.88 12.52
CA SER A 33 -32.46 -8.03 11.63
C SER A 33 -31.09 -8.64 11.28
N GLU A 34 -30.86 -8.93 10.00
CA GLU A 34 -29.58 -9.49 9.52
C GLU A 34 -28.38 -8.61 9.82
N ASP A 35 -28.53 -7.29 9.72
CA ASP A 35 -27.48 -6.33 10.05
C ASP A 35 -27.04 -6.47 11.51
N ALA A 36 -27.98 -6.71 12.44
CA ALA A 36 -27.68 -6.94 13.84
C ALA A 36 -26.86 -8.21 14.07
N ILE A 37 -27.17 -9.28 13.36
CA ILE A 37 -26.45 -10.55 13.45
C ILE A 37 -25.01 -10.35 12.97
N VAL A 38 -24.83 -9.77 11.79
CA VAL A 38 -23.51 -9.53 11.21
C VAL A 38 -22.68 -8.58 12.06
N ALA A 39 -23.28 -7.47 12.51
CA ALA A 39 -22.61 -6.50 13.36
C ALA A 39 -22.20 -7.10 14.72
N SER A 40 -23.05 -7.90 15.34
CA SER A 40 -22.74 -8.59 16.59
C SER A 40 -21.54 -9.52 16.45
N GLU A 41 -21.44 -10.29 15.36
CA GLU A 41 -20.32 -11.18 15.09
C GLU A 41 -19.01 -10.41 14.90
N ILE A 42 -19.02 -9.36 14.08
CA ILE A 42 -17.82 -8.57 13.75
C ILE A 42 -17.35 -7.75 14.96
N LEU A 43 -18.27 -7.10 15.66
CA LEU A 43 -17.97 -6.17 16.75
C LEU A 43 -17.78 -6.85 18.11
N GLY A 44 -18.29 -8.09 18.27
CA GLY A 44 -18.27 -8.79 19.54
C GLY A 44 -19.23 -8.18 20.57
N ILE A 45 -20.31 -7.53 20.11
CA ILE A 45 -21.36 -6.95 20.94
C ILE A 45 -22.55 -7.90 21.11
N THR A 46 -23.33 -7.70 22.15
CA THR A 46 -24.46 -8.57 22.50
C THR A 46 -25.58 -8.44 21.46
N LEU A 47 -26.03 -9.58 20.94
CA LEU A 47 -27.24 -9.68 20.12
C LEU A 47 -28.45 -9.86 21.04
N THR A 48 -29.40 -8.93 20.93
CA THR A 48 -30.66 -8.95 21.71
C THR A 48 -31.85 -8.96 20.76
N LYS A 49 -33.07 -8.90 21.32
CA LYS A 49 -34.30 -8.78 20.55
C LYS A 49 -35.09 -7.55 20.98
N ARG A 50 -35.62 -6.85 20.00
CA ARG A 50 -36.51 -5.70 20.22
C ARG A 50 -37.93 -6.04 19.86
N ALA A 51 -38.87 -5.66 20.71
CA ALA A 51 -40.31 -5.78 20.42
C ALA A 51 -40.71 -4.85 19.26
N ASN A 52 -41.46 -5.36 18.31
CA ASN A 52 -41.88 -4.66 17.10
C ASN A 52 -43.40 -4.59 17.00
N GLY A 53 -44.03 -4.02 18.03
CA GLY A 53 -45.47 -3.87 18.10
C GLY A 53 -46.21 -5.23 18.08
N GLN A 54 -47.16 -5.40 17.17
CA GLN A 54 -47.88 -6.66 16.93
C GLN A 54 -47.10 -7.67 16.05
N ALA A 55 -45.98 -7.26 15.45
CA ALA A 55 -45.12 -8.14 14.67
C ALA A 55 -44.19 -8.92 15.59
N LYS A 56 -43.54 -10.00 15.04
CA LYS A 56 -42.50 -10.73 15.78
C LYS A 56 -41.37 -9.78 16.17
N SER A 57 -40.75 -10.06 17.33
CA SER A 57 -39.53 -9.36 17.74
C SER A 57 -38.40 -9.50 16.69
N VAL A 58 -37.62 -8.45 16.52
CA VAL A 58 -36.47 -8.43 15.61
C VAL A 58 -35.15 -8.50 16.40
N GLU A 59 -34.18 -9.13 15.84
CA GLU A 59 -32.81 -9.11 16.35
C GLU A 59 -32.29 -7.66 16.36
N MET A 60 -31.57 -7.31 17.42
CA MET A 60 -31.02 -5.99 17.65
C MET A 60 -29.59 -6.09 18.21
N ALA A 61 -28.71 -5.26 17.72
CA ALA A 61 -27.40 -5.00 18.31
C ALA A 61 -27.16 -3.49 18.31
N GLY A 62 -26.42 -2.98 19.29
CA GLY A 62 -26.17 -1.55 19.37
C GLY A 62 -25.02 -1.23 20.30
N PHE A 63 -24.55 -0.01 20.18
CA PHE A 63 -23.46 0.55 21.00
C PHE A 63 -23.73 2.05 21.24
N PRO A 64 -23.14 2.65 22.28
CA PRO A 64 -23.31 4.08 22.55
C PRO A 64 -22.80 4.92 21.36
N PHE A 65 -23.53 5.98 21.00
CA PHE A 65 -23.18 6.78 19.81
C PHE A 65 -21.79 7.42 19.88
N HIS A 66 -21.33 7.76 21.07
CA HIS A 66 -19.97 8.31 21.26
C HIS A 66 -18.85 7.28 21.01
N ALA A 67 -19.19 5.99 20.94
CA ALA A 67 -18.25 4.92 20.62
C ALA A 67 -18.19 4.59 19.13
N LEU A 68 -18.81 5.38 18.25
CA LEU A 68 -18.79 5.18 16.80
C LEU A 68 -17.36 5.05 16.25
N ASP A 69 -16.46 5.90 16.69
CA ASP A 69 -15.06 5.89 16.27
C ASP A 69 -14.28 4.62 16.67
N THR A 70 -14.80 3.85 17.62
CA THR A 70 -14.24 2.57 18.05
C THR A 70 -14.78 1.40 17.22
N TYR A 71 -16.07 1.42 16.89
CA TYR A 71 -16.77 0.30 16.26
C TYR A 71 -16.84 0.40 14.73
N LEU A 72 -17.03 1.60 14.18
CA LEU A 72 -17.07 1.82 12.73
C LEU A 72 -15.83 1.27 11.99
N PRO A 73 -14.60 1.51 12.46
CA PRO A 73 -13.42 0.96 11.82
C PRO A 73 -13.40 -0.56 11.72
N LYS A 74 -13.93 -1.26 12.71
CA LYS A 74 -14.00 -2.73 12.70
C LYS A 74 -14.91 -3.25 11.60
N LEU A 75 -16.05 -2.60 11.39
CA LEU A 75 -17.00 -2.95 10.32
C LEU A 75 -16.40 -2.70 8.94
N VAL A 76 -15.80 -1.53 8.74
CA VAL A 76 -15.21 -1.15 7.46
C VAL A 76 -14.00 -2.04 7.11
N ARG A 77 -13.14 -2.33 8.08
CA ARG A 77 -12.00 -3.25 7.89
C ARG A 77 -12.42 -4.69 7.60
N ALA A 78 -13.58 -5.10 8.09
CA ALA A 78 -14.19 -6.39 7.74
C ALA A 78 -14.81 -6.41 6.32
N GLY A 79 -14.63 -5.34 5.54
CA GLY A 79 -15.13 -5.22 4.17
C GLY A 79 -16.61 -4.85 4.10
N LYS A 80 -17.20 -4.30 5.16
CA LYS A 80 -18.61 -3.92 5.19
C LYS A 80 -18.79 -2.46 4.81
N ARG A 81 -19.87 -2.20 4.08
CA ARG A 81 -20.37 -0.85 3.81
C ARG A 81 -21.31 -0.48 4.97
N VAL A 82 -21.19 0.73 5.48
CA VAL A 82 -21.93 1.17 6.68
C VAL A 82 -22.66 2.46 6.37
N ALA A 83 -23.99 2.44 6.48
CA ALA A 83 -24.82 3.62 6.38
C ALA A 83 -25.04 4.22 7.77
N ILE A 84 -24.59 5.44 8.01
CA ILE A 84 -24.81 6.16 9.27
C ILE A 84 -26.10 6.97 9.12
N CYS A 85 -27.05 6.67 9.97
CA CYS A 85 -28.36 7.30 9.98
C CYS A 85 -28.55 8.09 11.27
N ASP A 86 -28.53 9.40 11.17
CA ASP A 86 -28.67 10.31 12.30
C ASP A 86 -30.03 11.00 12.36
N GLN A 87 -30.32 11.58 13.51
CA GLN A 87 -31.49 12.41 13.74
C GLN A 87 -31.28 13.75 13.04
N LEU A 88 -32.23 14.11 12.17
CA LEU A 88 -32.23 15.39 11.43
C LEU A 88 -32.88 16.53 12.17
N GLU A 89 -33.55 16.23 13.29
CA GLU A 89 -34.29 17.17 14.13
C GLU A 89 -33.89 16.99 15.59
N ASP A 90 -33.92 18.07 16.35
CA ASP A 90 -33.70 17.98 17.80
C ASP A 90 -34.90 17.25 18.48
N PRO A 91 -34.66 16.13 19.18
CA PRO A 91 -35.70 15.39 19.90
C PRO A 91 -36.45 16.22 20.90
N LYS A 92 -35.85 17.28 21.46
CA LYS A 92 -36.48 18.18 22.42
C LYS A 92 -37.51 19.14 21.79
N MET A 93 -37.35 19.37 20.47
CA MET A 93 -38.17 20.34 19.73
C MET A 93 -39.35 19.72 19.00
N THR A 94 -39.45 18.39 18.95
CA THR A 94 -40.51 17.69 18.24
C THR A 94 -41.34 16.82 19.18
N LYS A 95 -42.67 16.88 19.04
CA LYS A 95 -43.62 15.97 19.72
C LYS A 95 -43.95 14.72 18.89
N LYS A 96 -43.45 14.67 17.64
CA LYS A 96 -43.67 13.56 16.72
C LYS A 96 -42.41 12.64 16.71
N LEU A 97 -42.51 11.55 15.97
CA LEU A 97 -41.36 10.71 15.71
C LEU A 97 -40.23 11.55 15.06
N VAL A 98 -39.05 11.55 15.68
CA VAL A 98 -37.87 12.26 15.18
C VAL A 98 -37.53 11.77 13.77
N LYS A 99 -37.43 12.71 12.84
CA LYS A 99 -37.02 12.40 11.47
C LYS A 99 -35.52 12.03 11.43
N ARG A 100 -35.21 10.94 10.75
CA ARG A 100 -33.85 10.44 10.55
C ARG A 100 -33.53 10.34 9.07
N GLY A 101 -32.28 10.47 8.75
CA GLY A 101 -31.77 10.31 7.39
C GLY A 101 -30.34 9.81 7.37
N ILE A 102 -29.95 9.25 6.22
CA ILE A 102 -28.59 8.81 6.02
C ILE A 102 -27.72 10.05 5.83
N THR A 103 -26.76 10.24 6.74
CA THR A 103 -25.84 11.38 6.73
C THR A 103 -24.52 11.04 6.03
N GLU A 104 -24.14 9.77 6.06
CA GLU A 104 -22.91 9.29 5.42
C GLU A 104 -23.03 7.80 5.14
N LEU A 105 -22.51 7.38 4.00
CA LEU A 105 -22.26 5.98 3.67
C LEU A 105 -20.74 5.76 3.66
N VAL A 106 -20.22 5.06 4.65
CA VAL A 106 -18.80 4.75 4.79
C VAL A 106 -18.50 3.40 4.14
N THR A 107 -17.54 3.38 3.26
CA THR A 107 -17.10 2.18 2.54
C THR A 107 -15.58 2.03 2.67
N PRO A 108 -15.00 0.86 2.37
CA PRO A 108 -13.54 0.70 2.42
C PRO A 108 -12.76 1.70 1.60
N GLY A 109 -13.27 2.13 0.44
CA GLY A 109 -12.64 3.11 -0.45
C GLY A 109 -13.01 4.57 -0.16
N VAL A 110 -14.03 4.82 0.66
CA VAL A 110 -14.53 6.16 0.99
C VAL A 110 -14.57 6.33 2.51
N ALA A 111 -13.40 6.59 3.09
CA ALA A 111 -13.23 6.77 4.51
C ALA A 111 -12.32 7.97 4.78
N ILE A 112 -12.75 8.84 5.73
CA ILE A 112 -11.99 10.01 6.17
C ILE A 112 -11.56 9.87 7.65
N ASN A 113 -12.21 8.98 8.38
CA ASN A 113 -11.92 8.74 9.78
C ASN A 113 -10.53 8.13 9.97
N ASP A 114 -9.68 8.77 10.78
CA ASP A 114 -8.31 8.34 11.06
C ASP A 114 -8.20 6.93 11.64
N ASN A 115 -9.22 6.47 12.39
CA ASN A 115 -9.25 5.13 12.94
C ASN A 115 -9.48 4.03 11.88
N VAL A 116 -10.05 4.38 10.73
CA VAL A 116 -10.20 3.49 9.58
C VAL A 116 -8.93 3.46 8.74
N LEU A 117 -8.25 4.59 8.62
CA LEU A 117 -7.11 4.81 7.74
C LEU A 117 -5.79 4.34 8.38
N SER A 118 -4.91 3.76 7.55
CA SER A 118 -3.50 3.61 7.89
C SER A 118 -2.74 4.91 7.58
N TYR A 119 -1.95 5.42 8.49
CA TYR A 119 -1.27 6.71 8.31
C TYR A 119 -0.13 6.66 7.28
N LYS A 120 0.49 5.50 7.08
CA LYS A 120 1.56 5.28 6.10
C LYS A 120 1.10 4.85 4.71
N GLU A 121 -0.20 4.65 4.52
CA GLU A 121 -0.75 4.15 3.26
C GLU A 121 -1.84 5.06 2.73
N ASN A 122 -1.92 5.19 1.41
CA ASN A 122 -3.06 5.76 0.75
C ASN A 122 -4.28 4.84 0.88
N ASN A 123 -5.46 5.44 0.89
CA ASN A 123 -6.73 4.72 0.92
C ASN A 123 -7.48 4.99 -0.38
N PHE A 124 -7.08 4.33 -1.47
CA PHE A 124 -7.63 4.57 -2.78
C PHE A 124 -8.98 3.89 -3.00
N LEU A 125 -9.89 4.67 -3.58
CA LEU A 125 -11.06 4.20 -4.32
C LEU A 125 -10.68 4.17 -5.79
N ALA A 126 -10.92 3.06 -6.48
CA ALA A 126 -10.71 2.97 -7.92
C ALA A 126 -12.03 2.77 -8.68
N ALA A 127 -12.06 3.22 -9.93
CA ALA A 127 -13.12 2.87 -10.87
C ALA A 127 -12.50 2.40 -12.19
N VAL A 128 -13.08 1.36 -12.77
CA VAL A 128 -12.64 0.77 -14.03
C VAL A 128 -13.78 0.84 -15.04
N HIS A 129 -13.48 1.39 -16.22
CA HIS A 129 -14.39 1.41 -17.35
C HIS A 129 -13.86 0.58 -18.51
N PHE A 130 -14.68 -0.35 -18.97
CA PHE A 130 -14.38 -1.21 -20.12
C PHE A 130 -14.82 -0.54 -21.43
N GLY A 131 -13.88 0.07 -22.13
CA GLY A 131 -14.11 0.63 -23.46
C GLY A 131 -14.02 -0.43 -24.57
N LYS A 132 -14.26 -0.03 -25.81
CA LYS A 132 -14.23 -0.93 -26.97
C LYS A 132 -12.83 -1.45 -27.29
N ALA A 133 -11.82 -0.61 -27.20
CA ALA A 133 -10.43 -0.90 -27.58
C ALA A 133 -9.44 -0.85 -26.39
N SER A 134 -9.81 -0.17 -25.33
CA SER A 134 -8.98 0.03 -24.15
C SER A 134 -9.83 0.13 -22.90
N CYS A 135 -9.17 0.07 -21.74
CA CYS A 135 -9.79 0.19 -20.44
C CYS A 135 -9.34 1.51 -19.79
N GLY A 136 -10.25 2.21 -19.14
CA GLY A 136 -9.94 3.39 -18.33
C GLY A 136 -9.96 3.05 -16.85
N VAL A 137 -9.10 3.70 -16.07
CA VAL A 137 -9.05 3.59 -14.62
C VAL A 137 -8.90 4.96 -14.00
N ALA A 138 -9.51 5.15 -12.85
CA ALA A 138 -9.30 6.32 -12.00
C ALA A 138 -9.07 5.88 -10.56
N PHE A 139 -8.26 6.63 -9.84
CA PHE A 139 -7.94 6.43 -8.42
C PHE A 139 -8.17 7.72 -7.67
N LEU A 140 -8.86 7.63 -6.56
CA LEU A 140 -9.07 8.75 -5.64
C LEU A 140 -8.75 8.33 -4.21
N ASP A 141 -7.89 9.10 -3.55
CA ASP A 141 -7.77 9.06 -2.09
C ASP A 141 -8.52 10.27 -1.51
N ILE A 142 -9.71 10.04 -1.00
CA ILE A 142 -10.54 11.11 -0.43
C ILE A 142 -9.91 11.70 0.83
N SER A 143 -9.05 10.98 1.52
CA SER A 143 -8.37 11.47 2.72
C SER A 143 -7.25 12.47 2.42
N THR A 144 -6.74 12.50 1.19
CA THR A 144 -5.66 13.40 0.74
C THR A 144 -6.06 14.32 -0.40
N GLY A 145 -7.12 13.99 -1.12
CA GLY A 145 -7.58 14.72 -2.31
C GLY A 145 -6.83 14.35 -3.60
N GLU A 146 -5.96 13.35 -3.56
CA GLU A 146 -5.24 12.89 -4.74
C GLU A 146 -6.16 12.14 -5.70
N PHE A 147 -6.21 12.62 -6.94
CA PHE A 147 -7.10 12.10 -7.97
C PHE A 147 -6.30 11.86 -9.25
N LEU A 148 -6.24 10.60 -9.68
CA LEU A 148 -5.41 10.14 -10.79
C LEU A 148 -6.27 9.37 -11.81
N THR A 149 -5.89 9.42 -13.07
CA THR A 149 -6.54 8.64 -14.13
C THR A 149 -5.53 8.14 -15.15
N ALA A 150 -5.87 7.02 -15.78
CA ALA A 150 -5.10 6.44 -16.87
C ALA A 150 -6.01 5.68 -17.83
N GLU A 151 -5.50 5.40 -19.02
CA GLU A 151 -6.18 4.59 -20.05
C GLU A 151 -5.14 3.72 -20.75
N GLY A 152 -5.47 2.48 -21.02
CA GLY A 152 -4.58 1.56 -21.68
C GLY A 152 -5.14 0.14 -21.80
N PRO A 153 -4.31 -0.81 -22.25
CA PRO A 153 -4.70 -2.22 -22.32
C PRO A 153 -4.91 -2.83 -20.94
N PHE A 154 -5.57 -3.97 -20.89
CA PHE A 154 -5.92 -4.65 -19.62
C PHE A 154 -4.71 -4.98 -18.73
N ASP A 155 -3.60 -5.39 -19.33
CA ASP A 155 -2.38 -5.70 -18.59
C ASP A 155 -1.78 -4.46 -17.89
N TYR A 156 -1.84 -3.31 -18.52
CA TYR A 156 -1.42 -2.03 -17.93
C TYR A 156 -2.33 -1.63 -16.77
N ILE A 157 -3.65 -1.74 -16.95
CA ILE A 157 -4.61 -1.44 -15.89
C ILE A 157 -4.48 -2.42 -14.71
N ASP A 158 -4.26 -3.71 -14.98
CA ASP A 158 -3.98 -4.71 -13.93
C ASP A 158 -2.74 -4.34 -13.11
N LYS A 159 -1.68 -3.90 -13.77
CA LYS A 159 -0.47 -3.39 -13.12
C LYS A 159 -0.78 -2.22 -12.20
N LEU A 160 -1.53 -1.23 -12.67
CA LEU A 160 -1.90 -0.06 -11.87
C LEU A 160 -2.76 -0.44 -10.67
N LEU A 161 -3.76 -1.30 -10.84
CA LEU A 161 -4.59 -1.80 -9.75
C LEU A 161 -3.75 -2.54 -8.68
N ASN A 162 -2.77 -3.32 -9.09
CA ASN A 162 -1.89 -4.00 -8.13
C ASN A 162 -0.94 -3.04 -7.41
N ASN A 163 -0.41 -2.04 -8.10
CA ASN A 163 0.54 -1.09 -7.53
C ASN A 163 -0.11 -0.05 -6.60
N PHE A 164 -1.28 0.44 -6.96
CA PHE A 164 -2.05 1.37 -6.12
C PHE A 164 -2.82 0.65 -5.00
N ALA A 165 -3.09 -0.63 -5.16
CA ALA A 165 -3.79 -1.48 -4.19
C ALA A 165 -5.05 -0.79 -3.60
N PRO A 166 -6.05 -0.45 -4.44
CA PRO A 166 -7.24 0.24 -3.97
C PRO A 166 -8.00 -0.61 -2.96
N LYS A 167 -8.59 0.06 -1.99
CA LYS A 167 -9.41 -0.59 -0.95
C LYS A 167 -10.81 -0.96 -1.46
N GLU A 168 -11.23 -0.34 -2.55
CA GLU A 168 -12.51 -0.60 -3.21
C GLU A 168 -12.38 -0.28 -4.70
N VAL A 169 -13.01 -1.10 -5.54
CA VAL A 169 -13.02 -0.91 -6.99
C VAL A 169 -14.46 -0.90 -7.51
N LEU A 170 -14.78 0.14 -8.28
CA LEU A 170 -16.08 0.33 -8.91
C LEU A 170 -16.02 -0.10 -10.38
N PHE A 171 -17.04 -0.78 -10.84
CA PHE A 171 -17.22 -1.09 -12.27
C PHE A 171 -18.70 -1.20 -12.62
N GLU A 172 -18.98 -1.26 -13.91
CA GLU A 172 -20.34 -1.32 -14.46
C GLU A 172 -21.03 -2.63 -14.13
N ARG A 173 -22.28 -2.55 -13.71
CA ARG A 173 -23.13 -3.71 -13.44
C ARG A 173 -23.22 -4.63 -14.67
N GLY A 174 -23.10 -5.92 -14.42
CA GLY A 174 -23.06 -6.96 -15.47
C GLY A 174 -21.69 -7.21 -16.09
N LYS A 175 -20.64 -6.49 -15.66
CA LYS A 175 -19.26 -6.67 -16.12
C LYS A 175 -18.39 -7.49 -15.16
N ARG A 176 -18.96 -8.11 -14.15
CA ARG A 176 -18.20 -8.90 -13.14
C ARG A 176 -17.33 -9.99 -13.75
N GLY A 177 -17.84 -10.75 -14.67
CA GLY A 177 -17.05 -11.79 -15.36
C GLY A 177 -15.86 -11.23 -16.14
N MET A 178 -16.02 -10.08 -16.77
CA MET A 178 -14.94 -9.39 -17.48
C MET A 178 -13.91 -8.82 -16.50
N PHE A 179 -14.37 -8.26 -15.38
CA PHE A 179 -13.49 -7.74 -14.35
C PHE A 179 -12.66 -8.83 -13.70
N GLU A 180 -13.29 -9.90 -13.21
CA GLU A 180 -12.60 -11.00 -12.54
C GLU A 180 -11.70 -11.80 -13.51
N GLY A 181 -12.09 -11.93 -14.77
CA GLY A 181 -11.30 -12.58 -15.82
C GLY A 181 -10.00 -11.85 -16.14
N ASN A 182 -9.97 -10.52 -16.03
CA ASN A 182 -8.78 -9.71 -16.32
C ASN A 182 -7.97 -9.33 -15.07
N PHE A 183 -8.62 -9.11 -13.92
CA PHE A 183 -8.00 -8.53 -12.73
C PHE A 183 -8.05 -9.44 -11.50
N GLY A 184 -8.75 -10.56 -11.57
CA GLY A 184 -8.93 -11.48 -10.46
C GLY A 184 -10.04 -11.08 -9.50
N SER A 185 -10.19 -11.86 -8.42
CA SER A 185 -11.28 -11.73 -7.44
C SER A 185 -10.83 -11.20 -6.07
N LYS A 186 -9.58 -10.76 -5.96
CA LYS A 186 -8.99 -10.31 -4.67
C LYS A 186 -9.46 -8.93 -4.20
N PHE A 187 -9.99 -8.11 -5.11
CA PHE A 187 -10.41 -6.75 -4.79
C PHE A 187 -11.80 -6.73 -4.14
N PHE A 188 -11.99 -5.85 -3.19
CA PHE A 188 -13.32 -5.47 -2.74
C PHE A 188 -13.98 -4.64 -3.83
N THR A 189 -15.11 -5.09 -4.38
CA THR A 189 -15.75 -4.48 -5.54
C THR A 189 -17.17 -4.02 -5.25
N PHE A 190 -17.62 -3.00 -5.98
CA PHE A 190 -19.00 -2.53 -5.99
C PHE A 190 -19.43 -2.19 -7.41
N GLU A 191 -20.58 -2.72 -7.83
CA GLU A 191 -21.12 -2.50 -9.16
C GLU A 191 -22.03 -1.27 -9.19
N LEU A 192 -21.78 -0.37 -10.14
CA LEU A 192 -22.63 0.79 -10.41
C LEU A 192 -23.46 0.56 -11.67
N ASP A 193 -24.60 1.24 -11.73
CA ASP A 193 -25.47 1.18 -12.89
C ASP A 193 -24.79 1.68 -14.16
N ASP A 194 -25.17 1.16 -15.32
CA ASP A 194 -24.57 1.45 -16.62
C ASP A 194 -24.61 2.93 -17.01
N TRP A 195 -25.66 3.65 -16.62
CA TRP A 195 -25.79 5.09 -16.92
C TRP A 195 -24.71 5.96 -16.28
N VAL A 196 -24.05 5.49 -15.22
CA VAL A 196 -22.93 6.19 -14.57
C VAL A 196 -21.71 6.26 -15.50
N PHE A 197 -21.52 5.23 -16.32
CA PHE A 197 -20.37 5.09 -17.22
C PHE A 197 -20.65 5.69 -18.62
N ASN A 198 -20.97 6.95 -18.63
CA ASN A 198 -21.24 7.71 -19.85
C ASN A 198 -20.24 8.87 -20.00
N GLU A 199 -19.62 9.00 -21.18
CA GLU A 199 -18.56 10.00 -21.43
C GLU A 199 -19.07 11.43 -21.26
N SER A 200 -20.21 11.78 -21.84
CA SER A 200 -20.76 13.15 -21.80
C SER A 200 -21.10 13.56 -20.36
N SER A 201 -21.79 12.69 -19.63
CA SER A 201 -22.16 12.93 -18.23
C SER A 201 -20.94 13.02 -17.33
N SER A 202 -19.96 12.14 -17.52
CA SER A 202 -18.72 12.12 -16.73
C SER A 202 -17.88 13.38 -16.98
N ARG A 203 -17.77 13.81 -18.25
CA ARG A 203 -17.07 15.04 -18.61
C ARG A 203 -17.75 16.26 -17.98
N GLU A 204 -19.06 16.34 -18.04
CA GLU A 204 -19.83 17.44 -17.44
C GLU A 204 -19.60 17.52 -15.92
N LYS A 205 -19.62 16.39 -15.23
CA LYS A 205 -19.36 16.34 -13.79
C LYS A 205 -17.96 16.84 -13.44
N LEU A 206 -16.94 16.42 -14.19
CA LEU A 206 -15.56 16.85 -13.98
C LEU A 206 -15.40 18.35 -14.25
N LEU A 207 -15.96 18.86 -15.35
CA LEU A 207 -15.92 20.29 -15.68
C LEU A 207 -16.60 21.14 -14.62
N LYS A 208 -17.74 20.69 -14.12
CA LYS A 208 -18.48 21.37 -13.05
C LYS A 208 -17.71 21.35 -11.73
N HIS A 209 -17.13 20.20 -11.36
CA HIS A 209 -16.36 20.07 -10.14
C HIS A 209 -15.12 20.97 -10.12
N PHE A 210 -14.36 20.99 -11.23
CA PHE A 210 -13.14 21.79 -11.34
C PHE A 210 -13.39 23.23 -11.81
N GLU A 211 -14.64 23.60 -12.09
CA GLU A 211 -15.02 24.94 -12.57
C GLU A 211 -14.24 25.36 -13.82
N THR A 212 -14.04 24.44 -14.75
CA THR A 212 -13.27 24.64 -16.00
C THR A 212 -14.14 24.43 -17.24
N LYS A 213 -13.68 24.95 -18.37
CA LYS A 213 -14.35 24.79 -19.68
C LYS A 213 -13.89 23.56 -20.44
N ASN A 214 -12.72 23.03 -20.12
CA ASN A 214 -12.15 21.83 -20.71
C ASN A 214 -11.17 21.17 -19.74
N LEU A 215 -10.73 19.96 -20.06
CA LEU A 215 -9.80 19.17 -19.24
C LEU A 215 -8.35 19.18 -19.77
N LYS A 216 -8.05 20.04 -20.74
CA LYS A 216 -6.70 20.15 -21.35
C LYS A 216 -5.62 20.52 -20.34
N GLY A 217 -5.95 21.42 -19.41
CA GLY A 217 -5.03 21.84 -18.34
C GLY A 217 -4.58 20.71 -17.43
N PHE A 218 -5.37 19.65 -17.31
CA PHE A 218 -5.01 18.45 -16.56
C PHE A 218 -4.29 17.38 -17.39
N GLY A 219 -4.19 17.57 -18.71
CA GLY A 219 -3.56 16.60 -19.61
C GLY A 219 -4.39 15.35 -19.90
N VAL A 220 -5.68 15.34 -19.59
CA VAL A 220 -6.56 14.16 -19.67
C VAL A 220 -7.65 14.27 -20.75
N GLU A 221 -7.69 15.36 -21.50
CA GLU A 221 -8.77 15.66 -22.49
C GLU A 221 -9.03 14.51 -23.47
N HIS A 222 -7.99 13.80 -23.88
CA HIS A 222 -8.06 12.71 -24.86
C HIS A 222 -8.31 11.33 -24.24
N LEU A 223 -8.29 11.20 -22.92
CA LEU A 223 -8.49 9.93 -22.22
C LEU A 223 -9.98 9.66 -22.00
N LYS A 224 -10.70 9.28 -23.05
CA LYS A 224 -12.15 9.08 -23.02
C LYS A 224 -12.59 8.10 -21.95
N ASN A 225 -11.97 6.92 -21.89
CA ASN A 225 -12.30 5.90 -20.91
C ASN A 225 -11.83 6.30 -19.49
N GLY A 226 -10.69 6.99 -19.37
CA GLY A 226 -10.22 7.56 -18.11
C GLY A 226 -11.17 8.62 -17.56
N ILE A 227 -11.73 9.46 -18.41
CA ILE A 227 -12.75 10.45 -18.04
C ILE A 227 -14.01 9.76 -17.51
N VAL A 228 -14.48 8.70 -18.17
CA VAL A 228 -15.64 7.92 -17.72
C VAL A 228 -15.40 7.33 -16.34
N ALA A 229 -14.25 6.71 -16.11
CA ALA A 229 -13.87 6.17 -14.81
C ALA A 229 -13.79 7.25 -13.73
N SER A 230 -13.21 8.40 -14.04
CA SER A 230 -13.11 9.55 -13.13
C SER A 230 -14.48 10.12 -12.76
N GLY A 231 -15.38 10.24 -13.74
CA GLY A 231 -16.76 10.67 -13.52
C GLY A 231 -17.55 9.68 -12.67
N ALA A 232 -17.31 8.39 -12.82
CA ALA A 232 -17.91 7.34 -12.00
C ALA A 232 -17.52 7.49 -10.52
N ILE A 233 -16.28 7.83 -10.22
CA ILE A 233 -15.83 8.13 -8.86
C ILE A 233 -16.58 9.33 -8.27
N LEU A 234 -16.69 10.43 -8.99
CA LEU A 234 -17.42 11.61 -8.51
C LEU A 234 -18.91 11.29 -8.29
N GLN A 235 -19.52 10.50 -9.16
CA GLN A 235 -20.90 10.04 -8.97
C GLN A 235 -21.05 9.18 -7.71
N TYR A 236 -20.10 8.29 -7.46
CA TYR A 236 -20.10 7.45 -6.27
C TYR A 236 -19.96 8.26 -4.98
N LEU A 237 -19.13 9.30 -4.97
CA LEU A 237 -19.03 10.22 -3.84
C LEU A 237 -20.36 10.91 -3.55
N ASN A 238 -21.09 11.30 -4.59
CA ASN A 238 -22.44 11.86 -4.42
C ASN A 238 -23.40 10.82 -3.82
N MET A 239 -23.40 9.59 -4.34
CA MET A 239 -24.24 8.50 -3.85
C MET A 239 -23.94 8.13 -2.39
N THR A 240 -22.71 8.32 -1.94
CA THR A 240 -22.25 8.06 -0.56
C THR A 240 -22.37 9.28 0.36
N GLN A 241 -23.06 10.33 -0.07
CA GLN A 241 -23.29 11.56 0.68
C GLN A 241 -22.03 12.38 0.98
N HIS A 242 -21.01 12.28 0.14
CA HIS A 242 -19.79 13.09 0.25
C HIS A 242 -19.86 14.26 -0.72
N TYR A 243 -20.42 15.37 -0.29
CA TYR A 243 -20.64 16.57 -1.11
C TYR A 243 -19.56 17.61 -0.94
N GLN A 244 -18.92 17.67 0.20
CA GLN A 244 -17.86 18.63 0.51
C GLN A 244 -16.50 18.05 0.11
N ILE A 245 -16.16 18.17 -1.16
CA ILE A 245 -14.96 17.59 -1.76
C ILE A 245 -14.04 18.66 -2.38
N GLY A 246 -14.03 19.86 -1.80
CA GLY A 246 -13.23 20.99 -2.28
C GLY A 246 -11.71 20.77 -2.22
N HIS A 247 -11.24 19.79 -1.50
CA HIS A 247 -9.82 19.38 -1.49
C HIS A 247 -9.41 18.56 -2.71
N ILE A 248 -10.35 18.07 -3.52
CA ILE A 248 -10.06 17.45 -4.82
C ILE A 248 -9.92 18.59 -5.83
N THR A 249 -8.71 19.11 -5.95
CA THR A 249 -8.41 20.35 -6.70
C THR A 249 -7.89 20.10 -8.11
N SER A 250 -7.47 18.87 -8.40
CA SER A 250 -6.91 18.52 -9.70
C SER A 250 -7.13 17.05 -10.03
N LEU A 251 -7.05 16.74 -11.31
CA LEU A 251 -7.02 15.38 -11.86
C LEU A 251 -5.73 15.22 -12.64
N SER A 252 -4.90 14.27 -12.25
CA SER A 252 -3.59 14.03 -12.86
C SER A 252 -3.60 12.76 -13.71
N ARG A 253 -2.93 12.81 -14.86
CA ARG A 253 -2.67 11.64 -15.68
C ARG A 253 -1.53 10.83 -15.08
N ILE A 254 -1.68 9.52 -15.03
CA ILE A 254 -0.59 8.60 -14.74
C ILE A 254 0.21 8.38 -16.03
N GLU A 255 1.44 8.87 -16.07
CA GLU A 255 2.30 8.79 -17.25
C GLU A 255 3.16 7.51 -17.17
N GLU A 256 2.81 6.49 -17.97
CA GLU A 256 3.58 5.23 -18.04
C GLU A 256 5.01 5.47 -18.51
N ASP A 257 5.21 6.40 -19.42
CA ASP A 257 6.48 6.67 -20.08
C ASP A 257 7.56 7.27 -19.16
N ARG A 258 7.21 7.71 -17.96
CA ARG A 258 8.14 8.29 -16.98
C ARG A 258 8.79 7.27 -16.07
N TYR A 259 8.22 6.07 -15.97
CA TYR A 259 8.58 5.11 -14.93
C TYR A 259 9.06 3.80 -15.51
N VAL A 260 9.94 3.14 -14.75
CA VAL A 260 10.34 1.77 -15.00
C VAL A 260 9.12 0.85 -14.92
N ARG A 261 8.93 0.03 -15.93
CA ARG A 261 7.85 -0.95 -15.93
C ARG A 261 8.19 -2.12 -15.01
N LEU A 262 7.39 -2.26 -13.95
CA LEU A 262 7.43 -3.39 -13.01
C LEU A 262 6.07 -4.08 -13.06
N ASP A 263 6.03 -5.34 -13.47
CA ASP A 263 4.80 -6.11 -13.41
C ASP A 263 4.52 -6.61 -11.97
N LYS A 264 3.33 -7.15 -11.75
CA LYS A 264 2.92 -7.65 -10.42
C LYS A 264 3.81 -8.78 -9.91
N PHE A 265 4.35 -9.60 -10.82
CA PHE A 265 5.24 -10.71 -10.47
C PHE A 265 6.59 -10.21 -9.98
N THR A 266 7.11 -9.18 -10.63
CA THR A 266 8.39 -8.53 -10.25
C THR A 266 8.27 -7.83 -8.88
N VAL A 267 7.23 -7.05 -8.68
CA VAL A 267 7.01 -6.38 -7.38
C VAL A 267 6.92 -7.39 -6.24
N ARG A 268 6.22 -8.50 -6.46
CA ARG A 268 6.10 -9.58 -5.48
C ARG A 268 7.41 -10.35 -5.27
N SER A 269 8.07 -10.76 -6.37
CA SER A 269 9.32 -11.53 -6.31
C SER A 269 10.44 -10.80 -5.62
N LEU A 270 10.55 -9.50 -5.83
CA LEU A 270 11.55 -8.63 -5.19
C LEU A 270 11.15 -8.20 -3.79
N GLU A 271 9.96 -8.54 -3.34
CA GLU A 271 9.42 -8.15 -2.04
C GLU A 271 9.60 -6.65 -1.77
N LEU A 272 9.15 -5.83 -2.73
CA LEU A 272 9.34 -4.37 -2.65
C LEU A 272 8.49 -3.73 -1.55
N ILE A 273 7.22 -4.10 -1.47
CA ILE A 273 6.23 -3.51 -0.55
C ILE A 273 5.46 -4.54 0.28
N GLY A 274 5.52 -5.80 -0.10
CA GLY A 274 4.89 -6.92 0.60
C GLY A 274 5.81 -8.12 0.66
N SER A 275 5.89 -8.80 1.81
CA SER A 275 6.65 -10.03 1.98
C SER A 275 5.85 -11.25 1.54
N MET A 276 6.54 -12.26 0.95
CA MET A 276 5.95 -13.56 0.64
C MET A 276 5.74 -14.41 1.88
N ASN A 277 6.48 -14.14 2.95
CA ASN A 277 6.38 -14.81 4.24
C ASN A 277 5.73 -13.89 5.28
N GLU A 278 4.88 -14.47 6.11
CA GLU A 278 4.27 -13.74 7.23
C GLU A 278 5.35 -13.20 8.16
N GLY A 279 5.34 -11.89 8.42
CA GLY A 279 6.36 -11.22 9.24
C GLY A 279 7.71 -10.96 8.55
N GLY A 280 7.82 -11.20 7.23
CA GLY A 280 9.05 -10.91 6.48
C GLY A 280 9.30 -9.41 6.30
N THR A 281 10.57 -9.06 6.08
CA THR A 281 11.01 -7.68 5.83
C THR A 281 11.02 -7.36 4.34
N THR A 282 10.47 -6.22 3.97
CA THR A 282 10.44 -5.73 2.57
C THR A 282 11.54 -4.70 2.32
N LEU A 283 11.77 -4.36 1.05
CA LEU A 283 12.66 -3.24 0.70
C LEU A 283 12.17 -1.93 1.33
N LEU A 284 10.86 -1.69 1.26
CA LEU A 284 10.25 -0.49 1.85
C LEU A 284 10.54 -0.39 3.36
N ASP A 285 10.44 -1.51 4.10
CA ASP A 285 10.75 -1.54 5.52
C ASP A 285 12.20 -1.14 5.83
N VAL A 286 13.13 -1.50 4.95
CA VAL A 286 14.55 -1.15 5.10
C VAL A 286 14.81 0.32 4.84
N ILE A 287 14.18 0.90 3.84
CA ILE A 287 14.48 2.27 3.39
C ILE A 287 13.53 3.34 3.97
N ASP A 288 12.43 2.94 4.61
CA ASP A 288 11.51 3.92 5.21
C ASP A 288 12.10 4.51 6.49
N ARG A 289 12.73 5.65 6.32
CA ARG A 289 13.20 6.53 7.39
C ARG A 289 12.50 7.88 7.31
N THR A 290 11.31 7.92 6.71
CA THR A 290 10.50 9.12 6.61
C THR A 290 9.97 9.54 7.97
N ILE A 291 9.86 10.85 8.17
CA ILE A 291 9.39 11.47 9.41
C ILE A 291 7.89 11.73 9.33
N SER A 292 7.42 12.25 8.20
CA SER A 292 6.01 12.57 8.00
C SER A 292 5.23 11.38 7.38
N PRO A 293 3.95 11.21 7.71
CA PRO A 293 3.09 10.24 7.04
C PRO A 293 2.98 10.48 5.53
N MET A 294 2.98 11.74 5.10
CA MET A 294 3.01 12.13 3.69
C MET A 294 4.24 11.60 2.97
N GLY A 295 5.41 11.72 3.60
CA GLY A 295 6.65 11.17 3.09
C GLY A 295 6.62 9.65 2.98
N ALA A 296 6.07 8.96 3.96
CA ALA A 296 5.92 7.50 3.94
C ALA A 296 5.04 7.02 2.78
N ARG A 297 3.92 7.69 2.52
CA ARG A 297 3.04 7.38 1.39
C ARG A 297 3.72 7.64 0.05
N LEU A 298 4.43 8.74 -0.09
CA LEU A 298 5.17 9.08 -1.30
C LEU A 298 6.32 8.11 -1.56
N LEU A 299 7.06 7.71 -0.53
CA LEU A 299 8.14 6.74 -0.63
C LEU A 299 7.64 5.38 -1.14
N LYS A 300 6.54 4.89 -0.61
CA LYS A 300 5.88 3.67 -1.09
C LYS A 300 5.57 3.74 -2.59
N ARG A 301 5.10 4.89 -3.06
CA ARG A 301 4.86 5.12 -4.49
C ARG A 301 6.15 5.14 -5.30
N TRP A 302 7.19 5.79 -4.83
CA TRP A 302 8.48 5.83 -5.52
C TRP A 302 9.10 4.45 -5.68
N VAL A 303 8.90 3.55 -4.73
CA VAL A 303 9.39 2.16 -4.79
C VAL A 303 8.78 1.40 -5.96
N VAL A 304 7.49 1.55 -6.20
CA VAL A 304 6.78 0.85 -7.30
C VAL A 304 6.77 1.63 -8.61
N PHE A 305 7.17 2.89 -8.59
CA PHE A 305 7.31 3.76 -9.76
C PHE A 305 8.70 4.42 -9.84
N PRO A 306 9.79 3.63 -10.01
CA PRO A 306 11.11 4.18 -10.20
C PRO A 306 11.17 4.98 -11.52
N LEU A 307 11.97 6.02 -11.55
CA LEU A 307 12.15 6.86 -12.73
C LEU A 307 13.00 6.16 -13.78
N LYS A 308 12.70 6.36 -15.06
CA LYS A 308 13.50 5.82 -16.17
C LYS A 308 14.33 6.86 -16.91
N ASP A 309 14.22 8.13 -16.55
CA ASP A 309 14.98 9.21 -17.18
C ASP A 309 16.15 9.66 -16.29
N GLU A 310 17.29 9.86 -16.92
CA GLU A 310 18.55 10.21 -16.25
C GLU A 310 18.44 11.52 -15.45
N LYS A 311 17.89 12.55 -16.06
CA LYS A 311 17.87 13.89 -15.46
C LYS A 311 17.10 13.96 -14.14
N PRO A 312 15.84 13.49 -14.02
CA PRO A 312 15.12 13.50 -12.75
C PRO A 312 15.80 12.63 -11.68
N VAL A 313 16.39 11.52 -12.07
CA VAL A 313 17.12 10.64 -11.13
C VAL A 313 18.32 11.38 -10.55
N ASN A 314 19.14 12.01 -11.40
CA ASN A 314 20.31 12.76 -10.94
C ASN A 314 19.93 13.98 -10.10
N GLU A 315 18.82 14.64 -10.38
CA GLU A 315 18.31 15.71 -9.55
C GLU A 315 18.01 15.23 -8.11
N ARG A 316 17.40 14.06 -7.97
CA ARG A 316 17.19 13.43 -6.65
C ARG A 316 18.51 13.05 -5.98
N LEU A 317 19.43 12.43 -6.71
CA LEU A 317 20.75 12.05 -6.20
C LEU A 317 21.55 13.25 -5.73
N ASP A 318 21.47 14.37 -6.42
CA ASP A 318 22.14 15.62 -6.03
C ASP A 318 21.60 16.14 -4.68
N VAL A 319 20.32 16.05 -4.44
CA VAL A 319 19.73 16.44 -3.15
C VAL A 319 20.16 15.49 -2.03
N VAL A 320 20.13 14.20 -2.28
CA VAL A 320 20.59 13.20 -1.31
C VAL A 320 22.05 13.41 -0.94
N GLU A 321 22.89 13.68 -1.96
CA GLU A 321 24.31 14.00 -1.74
C GLU A 321 24.49 15.28 -0.95
N TYR A 322 23.68 16.30 -1.21
CA TYR A 322 23.71 17.57 -0.45
C TYR A 322 23.43 17.34 1.04
N PHE A 323 22.37 16.57 1.37
CA PHE A 323 22.12 16.17 2.75
C PHE A 323 23.28 15.39 3.37
N PHE A 324 23.92 14.54 2.58
CA PHE A 324 25.03 13.72 3.04
C PHE A 324 26.28 14.56 3.36
N ARG A 325 26.57 15.59 2.55
CA ARG A 325 27.73 16.49 2.72
C ARG A 325 27.51 17.61 3.73
N GLU A 326 26.26 18.02 3.95
CA GLU A 326 25.88 19.13 4.82
C GLU A 326 25.10 18.63 6.05
N PRO A 327 25.76 18.06 7.07
CA PRO A 327 25.08 17.47 8.23
C PRO A 327 24.22 18.48 9.01
N ASP A 328 24.68 19.73 9.14
CA ASP A 328 23.95 20.78 9.87
C ASP A 328 22.63 21.13 9.16
N PHE A 329 22.65 21.20 7.84
CA PHE A 329 21.45 21.40 7.03
C PHE A 329 20.48 20.22 7.19
N LYS A 330 21.01 19.00 7.15
CA LYS A 330 20.23 17.78 7.34
C LYS A 330 19.52 17.75 8.70
N GLU A 331 20.25 18.00 9.78
CA GLU A 331 19.71 18.03 11.14
C GLU A 331 18.65 19.12 11.32
N PHE A 332 18.88 20.29 10.74
CA PHE A 332 17.94 21.40 10.77
C PHE A 332 16.62 21.05 10.07
N ILE A 333 16.68 20.49 8.87
CA ILE A 333 15.48 20.05 8.14
C ILE A 333 14.75 18.93 8.90
N GLU A 334 15.49 17.98 9.43
CA GLU A 334 14.93 16.85 10.21
C GLU A 334 14.16 17.35 11.45
N GLU A 335 14.73 18.28 12.20
CA GLU A 335 14.07 18.91 13.35
C GLU A 335 12.76 19.59 12.94
N LYS A 336 12.78 20.36 11.84
CA LYS A 336 11.58 21.07 11.36
C LYS A 336 10.50 20.13 10.81
N LEU A 337 10.88 19.03 10.15
CA LEU A 337 9.93 18.04 9.66
C LEU A 337 9.12 17.37 10.78
N HIS A 338 9.70 17.19 11.96
CA HIS A 338 8.98 16.67 13.13
C HIS A 338 7.82 17.55 13.58
N LEU A 339 7.83 18.83 13.23
CA LEU A 339 6.77 19.78 13.59
C LEU A 339 5.61 19.82 12.59
N ILE A 340 5.74 19.21 11.41
CA ILE A 340 4.79 19.40 10.31
C ILE A 340 3.58 18.47 10.39
N GLY A 341 3.78 17.19 10.70
CA GLY A 341 2.68 16.22 10.72
C GLY A 341 2.11 15.91 9.33
N ASP A 342 0.82 15.60 9.26
CA ASP A 342 0.13 15.17 8.03
C ASP A 342 -0.75 16.29 7.45
N LEU A 343 -0.15 17.18 6.68
CA LEU A 343 -0.85 18.29 6.05
C LEU A 343 -1.93 17.85 5.07
N GLU A 344 -1.70 16.79 4.31
CA GLU A 344 -2.67 16.31 3.32
C GLU A 344 -4.00 15.93 3.96
N ARG A 345 -3.95 15.17 5.05
CA ARG A 345 -5.16 14.71 5.76
C ARG A 345 -5.80 15.82 6.58
N ILE A 346 -5.02 16.69 7.18
CA ILE A 346 -5.54 17.87 7.91
C ILE A 346 -6.34 18.77 6.97
N VAL A 347 -5.81 19.08 5.81
CA VAL A 347 -6.47 19.92 4.80
C VAL A 347 -7.76 19.28 4.27
N SER A 348 -7.76 17.98 4.06
CA SER A 348 -8.95 17.25 3.64
C SER A 348 -10.06 17.31 4.69
N LYS A 349 -9.72 17.19 5.97
CA LYS A 349 -10.67 17.36 7.07
C LYS A 349 -11.22 18.79 7.12
N ALA A 350 -10.41 19.79 6.83
CA ALA A 350 -10.87 21.18 6.74
C ALA A 350 -11.91 21.34 5.61
N ALA A 351 -11.66 20.75 4.44
CA ALA A 351 -12.57 20.80 3.32
C ALA A 351 -13.95 20.17 3.61
N VAL A 352 -13.97 19.04 4.33
CA VAL A 352 -15.21 18.34 4.71
C VAL A 352 -15.83 18.88 6.02
N GLY A 353 -15.24 19.90 6.64
CA GLY A 353 -15.76 20.50 7.89
C GLY A 353 -15.57 19.64 9.14
N ARG A 354 -14.64 18.69 9.15
CA ARG A 354 -14.36 17.75 10.26
C ARG A 354 -13.04 18.01 10.97
N ILE A 355 -12.36 19.09 10.66
CA ILE A 355 -11.10 19.46 11.33
C ILE A 355 -11.37 19.84 12.78
N SER A 356 -10.60 19.27 13.71
CA SER A 356 -10.68 19.62 15.13
C SER A 356 -9.89 20.89 15.45
N PRO A 357 -10.18 21.60 16.55
CA PRO A 357 -9.41 22.76 16.98
C PRO A 357 -7.93 22.46 17.20
N ARG A 358 -7.59 21.28 17.71
CA ARG A 358 -6.20 20.84 17.89
C ARG A 358 -5.49 20.65 16.56
N GLU A 359 -6.17 20.11 15.55
CA GLU A 359 -5.63 19.97 14.21
C GLU A 359 -5.42 21.32 13.53
N VAL A 360 -6.27 22.31 13.78
CA VAL A 360 -6.05 23.69 13.32
C VAL A 360 -4.79 24.29 13.93
N VAL A 361 -4.55 24.09 15.21
CA VAL A 361 -3.31 24.54 15.87
C VAL A 361 -2.09 23.77 15.32
N GLN A 362 -2.22 22.49 15.09
CA GLN A 362 -1.19 21.68 14.44
C GLN A 362 -0.85 22.19 13.04
N LEU A 363 -1.85 22.58 12.26
CA LEU A 363 -1.66 23.21 10.96
C LEU A 363 -0.90 24.53 11.08
N LYS A 364 -1.23 25.37 12.05
CA LYS A 364 -0.50 26.60 12.34
C LYS A 364 0.98 26.33 12.63
N VAL A 365 1.28 25.39 13.50
CA VAL A 365 2.65 25.00 13.84
C VAL A 365 3.40 24.47 12.61
N ALA A 366 2.75 23.68 11.79
CA ALA A 366 3.32 23.18 10.54
C ALA A 366 3.65 24.32 9.56
N LEU A 367 2.74 25.26 9.36
CA LEU A 367 2.97 26.42 8.49
C LEU A 367 4.09 27.34 9.02
N GLN A 368 4.21 27.48 10.33
CA GLN A 368 5.33 28.19 10.96
C GLN A 368 6.67 27.48 10.74
N ALA A 369 6.68 26.13 10.76
CA ALA A 369 7.89 25.34 10.49
C ALA A 369 8.30 25.38 9.01
N ILE A 370 7.38 25.58 8.10
CA ILE A 370 7.66 25.69 6.66
C ILE A 370 8.51 26.91 6.33
N GLU A 371 8.35 28.01 7.02
CA GLU A 371 9.13 29.26 6.78
C GLU A 371 10.63 29.05 6.89
N PRO A 372 11.19 28.50 7.99
CA PRO A 372 12.62 28.23 8.08
C PRO A 372 13.09 27.16 7.08
N ILE A 373 12.25 26.18 6.76
CA ILE A 373 12.56 25.18 5.71
C ILE A 373 12.67 25.87 4.35
N LYS A 374 11.73 26.73 4.00
CA LYS A 374 11.77 27.52 2.76
C LYS A 374 13.04 28.33 2.66
N ASN A 375 13.39 29.09 3.69
CA ASN A 375 14.59 29.92 3.72
C ASN A 375 15.87 29.10 3.59
N ALA A 376 15.95 27.96 4.28
CA ALA A 376 17.09 27.05 4.18
C ALA A 376 17.24 26.46 2.77
N CYS A 377 16.14 26.05 2.14
CA CYS A 377 16.14 25.53 0.78
C CYS A 377 16.52 26.59 -0.26
N LEU A 378 16.04 27.83 -0.12
CA LEU A 378 16.38 28.94 -1.03
C LEU A 378 17.86 29.31 -0.95
N ASN A 379 18.47 29.19 0.22
CA ASN A 379 19.88 29.51 0.46
C ASN A 379 20.82 28.33 0.17
N ALA A 380 20.27 27.14 -0.12
CA ALA A 380 21.09 25.97 -0.40
C ALA A 380 21.77 26.08 -1.78
N ASP A 381 23.00 25.61 -1.87
CA ASP A 381 23.72 25.50 -3.14
C ASP A 381 23.32 24.25 -3.91
N ASN A 382 22.04 24.14 -4.22
CA ASN A 382 21.44 23.04 -4.96
C ASN A 382 20.18 23.51 -5.69
N GLY A 383 20.15 23.37 -7.01
CA GLY A 383 19.05 23.87 -7.86
C GLY A 383 17.70 23.21 -7.55
N SER A 384 17.68 21.92 -7.22
CA SER A 384 16.44 21.22 -6.88
C SER A 384 15.89 21.64 -5.53
N LEU A 385 16.74 21.84 -4.53
CA LEU A 385 16.33 22.39 -3.23
C LEU A 385 15.80 23.82 -3.35
N ARG A 386 16.45 24.67 -4.16
CA ARG A 386 15.95 26.02 -4.43
C ARG A 386 14.56 26.00 -5.06
N ARG A 387 14.31 25.13 -6.02
CA ARG A 387 12.97 24.95 -6.63
C ARG A 387 11.93 24.49 -5.61
N ILE A 388 12.28 23.58 -4.70
CA ILE A 388 11.39 23.19 -3.59
C ILE A 388 11.07 24.42 -2.73
N GLY A 389 12.06 25.21 -2.35
CA GLY A 389 11.88 26.42 -1.58
C GLY A 389 11.01 27.46 -2.27
N GLU A 390 11.16 27.65 -3.58
CA GLU A 390 10.33 28.56 -4.38
C GLU A 390 8.86 28.15 -4.41
N GLN A 391 8.55 26.86 -4.41
CA GLN A 391 7.18 26.35 -4.45
C GLN A 391 6.49 26.32 -3.09
N LEU A 392 7.23 26.37 -2.00
CA LEU A 392 6.65 26.44 -0.66
C LEU A 392 5.97 27.80 -0.45
N ASN A 393 4.70 27.76 -0.05
CA ASN A 393 3.91 28.94 0.26
C ASN A 393 3.78 29.09 1.78
N LEU A 394 4.12 30.25 2.29
CA LEU A 394 4.07 30.52 3.74
C LEU A 394 2.64 30.61 4.30
N CYS A 395 1.64 30.83 3.45
CA CYS A 395 0.24 31.00 3.85
C CYS A 395 0.10 31.99 5.05
N LEU A 396 0.79 33.13 4.99
CA LEU A 396 0.92 34.09 6.10
C LEU A 396 -0.42 34.54 6.65
N SER A 397 -1.36 34.88 5.76
CA SER A 397 -2.67 35.42 6.14
C SER A 397 -3.46 34.42 7.00
N ILE A 398 -3.57 33.18 6.57
CA ILE A 398 -4.31 32.17 7.35
C ILE A 398 -3.53 31.73 8.60
N ARG A 399 -2.21 31.64 8.50
CA ARG A 399 -1.35 31.32 9.65
C ARG A 399 -1.51 32.33 10.79
N GLU A 400 -1.44 33.62 10.47
CA GLU A 400 -1.63 34.69 11.42
C GLU A 400 -3.06 34.74 11.98
N LYS A 401 -4.06 34.51 11.13
CA LYS A 401 -5.45 34.43 11.56
C LYS A 401 -5.66 33.29 12.58
N ILE A 402 -5.13 32.12 12.34
CA ILE A 402 -5.18 31.01 13.30
C ILE A 402 -4.44 31.37 14.60
N ALA A 403 -3.27 31.92 14.50
CA ALA A 403 -2.46 32.31 15.66
C ALA A 403 -3.18 33.34 16.56
N LYS A 404 -3.93 34.25 15.95
CA LYS A 404 -4.70 35.29 16.66
C LYS A 404 -6.00 34.75 17.24
N GLU A 405 -6.74 33.93 16.48
CA GLU A 405 -8.14 33.58 16.80
C GLU A 405 -8.30 32.31 17.62
N VAL A 406 -7.38 31.36 17.54
CA VAL A 406 -7.48 30.07 18.24
C VAL A 406 -6.50 30.03 19.42
N LYS A 407 -6.96 29.53 20.58
CA LYS A 407 -6.08 29.30 21.74
C LYS A 407 -5.01 28.27 21.42
N ASN A 408 -3.83 28.41 22.01
CA ASN A 408 -2.71 27.50 21.78
C ASN A 408 -2.95 26.05 22.24
N ASP A 409 -3.75 25.87 23.27
CA ASP A 409 -4.14 24.53 23.77
C ASP A 409 -5.69 24.42 23.82
N PRO A 410 -6.35 24.30 22.66
CA PRO A 410 -7.77 24.19 22.60
C PRO A 410 -8.25 22.76 22.95
N PRO A 411 -9.52 22.59 23.36
CA PRO A 411 -10.11 21.27 23.51
C PRO A 411 -10.19 20.54 22.17
N LEU A 412 -10.37 19.22 22.21
CA LEU A 412 -10.52 18.41 21.01
C LEU A 412 -11.80 18.75 20.24
N LEU A 413 -12.87 19.09 20.93
CA LEU A 413 -14.19 19.37 20.36
C LEU A 413 -14.62 20.81 20.64
N VAL A 414 -15.18 21.47 19.64
CA VAL A 414 -15.68 22.85 19.75
C VAL A 414 -16.76 22.99 20.80
N ASN A 415 -17.62 22.00 20.95
CA ASN A 415 -18.71 21.99 21.93
C ASN A 415 -18.28 21.94 23.40
N LYS A 416 -16.98 21.76 23.65
CA LYS A 416 -16.38 21.88 24.99
C LYS A 416 -16.16 23.33 25.43
N GLY A 417 -16.21 24.27 24.47
CA GLY A 417 -15.87 25.68 24.69
C GLY A 417 -14.37 25.92 24.89
N GLY A 418 -13.99 27.19 24.92
CA GLY A 418 -12.59 27.57 25.15
C GLY A 418 -11.68 27.42 23.94
N VAL A 419 -12.21 27.43 22.73
CA VAL A 419 -11.48 27.30 21.45
C VAL A 419 -10.96 28.65 20.98
N ILE A 420 -11.82 29.68 20.97
CA ILE A 420 -11.50 31.01 20.46
C ILE A 420 -10.73 31.79 21.51
N ALA A 421 -9.65 32.44 21.08
CA ALA A 421 -8.82 33.28 21.95
C ALA A 421 -9.58 34.51 22.48
N ASP A 422 -9.11 35.05 23.60
CA ASP A 422 -9.63 36.30 24.13
C ASP A 422 -9.27 37.47 23.21
N GLY A 423 -10.15 38.50 23.16
CA GLY A 423 -9.94 39.68 22.34
C GLY A 423 -10.26 39.56 20.86
N VAL A 424 -10.73 38.40 20.40
CA VAL A 424 -11.11 38.18 19.02
C VAL A 424 -12.48 38.74 18.69
N ASN A 425 -13.43 38.58 19.61
CA ASN A 425 -14.81 39.03 19.43
C ASN A 425 -15.29 39.66 20.72
N ALA A 426 -15.75 40.92 20.64
CA ALA A 426 -16.19 41.69 21.81
C ALA A 426 -17.42 41.07 22.50
N GLU A 427 -18.36 40.54 21.73
CA GLU A 427 -19.56 39.88 22.26
C GLU A 427 -19.19 38.61 23.04
N LEU A 428 -18.27 37.82 22.52
CA LEU A 428 -17.77 36.61 23.17
C LEU A 428 -17.05 36.94 24.48
N ASP A 429 -16.21 37.99 24.49
CA ASP A 429 -15.51 38.44 25.69
C ASP A 429 -16.48 38.89 26.76
N GLU A 430 -17.50 39.64 26.39
CA GLU A 430 -18.58 40.06 27.29
C GLU A 430 -19.34 38.88 27.89
N LEU A 431 -19.73 37.91 27.07
CA LEU A 431 -20.42 36.68 27.51
C LEU A 431 -19.55 35.87 28.49
N ARG A 432 -18.27 35.74 28.22
CA ARG A 432 -17.30 35.04 29.09
C ARG A 432 -17.15 35.75 30.43
N GLN A 433 -17.16 37.07 30.44
CA GLN A 433 -17.09 37.87 31.67
C GLN A 433 -18.35 37.67 32.50
N ILE A 434 -19.54 37.65 31.87
CA ILE A 434 -20.82 37.39 32.55
C ILE A 434 -20.82 35.97 33.17
N ALA A 435 -20.38 34.96 32.47
CA ALA A 435 -20.31 33.60 32.99
C ALA A 435 -19.30 33.44 34.14
N PHE A 436 -18.15 34.10 34.05
CA PHE A 436 -17.15 34.12 35.12
C PHE A 436 -17.65 34.85 36.35
N SER A 437 -18.24 36.04 36.19
CA SER A 437 -18.78 36.85 37.28
C SER A 437 -19.93 36.13 37.97
N GLY A 438 -20.75 35.42 37.20
CA GLY A 438 -21.86 34.59 37.75
C GLY A 438 -21.34 33.43 38.62
N LYS A 439 -20.28 32.74 38.17
CA LYS A 439 -19.67 31.65 38.97
C LYS A 439 -18.99 32.19 40.24
N ASP A 440 -18.31 33.29 40.14
CA ASP A 440 -17.70 33.98 41.29
C ASP A 440 -18.74 34.44 42.30
N TYR A 441 -19.88 34.95 41.84
CA TYR A 441 -21.03 35.29 42.65
C TYR A 441 -21.61 34.09 43.39
N LEU A 442 -21.71 32.92 42.73
CA LEU A 442 -22.19 31.68 43.39
C LEU A 442 -21.26 31.29 44.56
N LEU A 443 -19.94 31.43 44.38
CA LEU A 443 -18.98 31.20 45.48
C LEU A 443 -19.20 32.15 46.65
N LYS A 444 -19.47 33.46 46.38
CA LYS A 444 -19.78 34.45 47.38
C LYS A 444 -21.09 34.13 48.09
N VAL A 445 -22.11 33.69 47.35
CA VAL A 445 -23.38 33.21 47.93
C VAL A 445 -23.15 32.03 48.84
N GLN A 446 -22.36 31.05 48.42
CA GLN A 446 -22.00 29.89 49.26
C GLN A 446 -21.35 30.31 50.57
N GLN A 447 -20.39 31.24 50.52
CA GLN A 447 -19.72 31.73 51.72
C GLN A 447 -20.67 32.51 52.60
N ARG A 448 -21.45 33.45 52.04
CA ARG A 448 -22.44 34.23 52.77
C ARG A 448 -23.48 33.34 53.46
N GLU A 449 -24.06 32.39 52.76
CA GLU A 449 -25.05 31.49 53.33
C GLU A 449 -24.44 30.58 54.40
N SER A 450 -23.21 30.11 54.22
CA SER A 450 -22.47 29.35 55.22
C SER A 450 -22.30 30.15 56.52
N GLU A 451 -21.97 31.45 56.40
CA GLU A 451 -21.79 32.35 57.54
C GLU A 451 -23.14 32.64 58.21
N LEU A 452 -24.19 32.95 57.48
CA LEU A 452 -25.54 33.32 58.00
C LEU A 452 -26.24 32.14 58.68
N THR A 453 -26.13 30.92 58.13
CA THR A 453 -26.72 29.71 58.61
C THR A 453 -25.92 28.98 59.68
N GLY A 454 -24.61 29.33 59.77
CA GLY A 454 -23.66 28.61 60.64
C GLY A 454 -23.42 27.18 60.22
N ILE A 455 -23.55 26.84 58.89
CA ILE A 455 -23.30 25.54 58.33
C ILE A 455 -21.97 25.61 57.60
N PRO A 456 -20.88 25.10 58.17
CA PRO A 456 -19.56 25.22 57.56
C PRO A 456 -19.35 24.29 56.36
N SER A 457 -20.13 23.22 56.24
CA SER A 457 -20.09 22.24 55.18
C SER A 457 -21.09 22.51 54.04
N LEU A 458 -21.75 23.65 54.03
CA LEU A 458 -22.63 24.06 52.95
C LEU A 458 -21.90 24.18 51.63
N LYS A 459 -22.46 23.58 50.58
CA LYS A 459 -21.84 23.56 49.26
C LYS A 459 -22.89 23.89 48.17
N ILE A 460 -22.54 24.75 47.24
CA ILE A 460 -23.30 24.94 45.99
C ILE A 460 -22.71 24.07 44.94
N ALA A 461 -23.53 23.24 44.27
CA ALA A 461 -23.14 22.38 43.20
C ALA A 461 -24.22 22.35 42.11
N TYR A 462 -23.89 21.72 40.96
CA TYR A 462 -24.78 21.62 39.81
C TYR A 462 -25.07 20.15 39.48
N ASN A 463 -26.32 19.87 39.10
CA ASN A 463 -26.68 18.61 38.44
C ASN A 463 -27.69 18.86 37.31
N ASN A 464 -27.78 17.90 36.39
CA ASN A 464 -28.61 18.04 35.19
C ASN A 464 -30.13 18.01 35.45
N VAL A 465 -30.57 17.60 36.64
CA VAL A 465 -32.01 17.47 37.00
C VAL A 465 -32.55 18.75 37.65
N PHE A 466 -31.79 19.33 38.56
CA PHE A 466 -32.22 20.47 39.33
C PHE A 466 -31.50 21.78 39.05
N GLY A 467 -30.41 21.71 38.24
CA GLY A 467 -29.51 22.82 38.01
C GLY A 467 -28.61 23.07 39.24
N TYR A 468 -28.36 24.32 39.57
CA TYR A 468 -27.61 24.67 40.77
C TYR A 468 -28.44 24.45 42.04
N TYR A 469 -27.85 23.86 43.05
CA TYR A 469 -28.47 23.56 44.35
C TYR A 469 -27.51 23.79 45.49
N ILE A 470 -28.06 23.97 46.67
CA ILE A 470 -27.32 24.06 47.94
C ILE A 470 -27.41 22.67 48.60
N GLU A 471 -26.28 22.07 48.90
CA GLU A 471 -26.20 20.79 49.59
C GLU A 471 -25.85 21.01 51.07
N VAL A 472 -26.70 20.49 51.94
CA VAL A 472 -26.54 20.56 53.40
C VAL A 472 -26.51 19.15 53.95
N ARG A 473 -25.46 18.83 54.75
CA ARG A 473 -25.42 17.52 55.45
C ARG A 473 -26.50 17.37 56.45
N ASN A 474 -27.02 16.18 56.65
CA ASN A 474 -28.12 15.86 57.57
C ASN A 474 -27.86 16.30 59.02
N THR A 475 -26.59 16.40 59.43
CA THR A 475 -26.17 16.92 60.73
C THR A 475 -26.52 18.39 60.97
N HIS A 476 -26.80 19.15 59.92
CA HIS A 476 -27.07 20.58 59.97
C HIS A 476 -28.45 20.94 59.37
N LYS A 477 -29.31 19.98 59.10
CA LYS A 477 -30.63 20.22 58.49
C LYS A 477 -31.53 21.16 59.30
N ASP A 478 -31.41 21.19 60.61
CA ASP A 478 -32.20 22.05 61.51
C ASP A 478 -31.81 23.53 61.42
N LYS A 479 -30.68 23.85 60.83
CA LYS A 479 -30.17 25.21 60.59
C LYS A 479 -30.60 25.79 59.25
N VAL A 480 -31.32 25.04 58.42
CA VAL A 480 -31.73 25.49 57.09
C VAL A 480 -32.84 26.52 57.18
N PRO A 481 -32.70 27.69 56.51
CA PRO A 481 -33.80 28.71 56.50
C PRO A 481 -35.10 28.18 55.90
N ALA A 482 -36.24 28.66 56.39
CA ALA A 482 -37.58 28.21 55.99
C ALA A 482 -37.95 28.57 54.55
N ASP A 483 -37.30 29.55 53.94
CA ASP A 483 -37.49 30.01 52.56
C ASP A 483 -36.77 29.16 51.51
N TRP A 484 -35.87 28.25 51.92
CA TRP A 484 -35.18 27.32 51.03
C TRP A 484 -36.11 26.18 50.66
N ILE A 485 -36.23 25.90 49.36
CA ILE A 485 -37.07 24.84 48.79
C ILE A 485 -36.28 23.55 48.71
N ARG A 486 -36.67 22.53 49.43
CA ARG A 486 -36.07 21.18 49.38
C ARG A 486 -36.45 20.49 48.06
N LYS A 487 -35.47 20.01 47.31
CA LYS A 487 -35.65 19.29 46.04
C LYS A 487 -35.27 17.80 46.09
N GLN A 488 -34.34 17.45 46.94
CA GLN A 488 -33.89 16.06 47.04
C GLN A 488 -33.36 15.76 48.44
N THR A 489 -33.71 14.57 48.92
CA THR A 489 -33.15 14.00 50.15
C THR A 489 -32.23 12.85 49.77
N LEU A 490 -30.97 12.92 50.23
CA LEU A 490 -29.97 11.89 50.08
C LEU A 490 -29.71 11.18 51.40
N VAL A 491 -28.97 10.08 51.40
CA VAL A 491 -28.63 9.32 52.61
C VAL A 491 -27.93 10.20 53.65
N ASN A 492 -27.04 11.08 53.24
CA ASN A 492 -26.19 11.89 54.13
C ASN A 492 -26.40 13.41 53.99
N ALA A 493 -27.26 13.87 53.11
CA ALA A 493 -27.46 15.29 52.81
C ALA A 493 -28.83 15.58 52.23
N GLU A 494 -29.25 16.83 52.29
CA GLU A 494 -30.41 17.32 51.57
C GLU A 494 -30.02 18.44 50.61
N ARG A 495 -30.75 18.56 49.50
CA ARG A 495 -30.48 19.54 48.44
C ARG A 495 -31.64 20.54 48.35
N TYR A 496 -31.27 21.81 48.34
CA TYR A 496 -32.19 22.93 48.35
C TYR A 496 -31.92 23.86 47.16
N ILE A 497 -32.97 24.60 46.78
CA ILE A 497 -32.89 25.70 45.82
C ILE A 497 -33.43 26.97 46.45
N THR A 498 -32.92 28.11 45.97
CA THR A 498 -33.42 29.45 46.32
C THR A 498 -33.80 30.20 45.05
N GLN A 499 -34.64 31.25 45.16
CA GLN A 499 -35.00 32.06 44.00
C GLN A 499 -33.77 32.80 43.44
N GLU A 500 -32.96 33.35 44.32
CA GLU A 500 -31.71 34.00 43.93
C GLU A 500 -30.76 33.08 43.14
N LEU A 501 -30.63 31.80 43.59
CA LEU A 501 -29.82 30.82 42.96
C LEU A 501 -30.35 30.47 41.54
N LYS A 502 -31.64 30.44 41.36
CA LYS A 502 -32.30 30.19 40.06
C LYS A 502 -32.11 31.35 39.07
N GLU A 503 -32.23 32.58 39.53
CA GLU A 503 -31.98 33.77 38.67
C GLU A 503 -30.55 33.84 38.15
N TYR A 504 -29.58 33.54 39.00
CA TYR A 504 -28.16 33.48 38.57
C TYR A 504 -27.89 32.28 37.68
N GLU A 505 -28.54 31.14 37.94
CA GLU A 505 -28.47 29.97 37.06
C GLU A 505 -28.90 30.31 35.65
N GLU A 506 -30.04 30.97 35.45
CA GLU A 506 -30.52 31.39 34.14
C GLU A 506 -29.51 32.31 33.43
N LYS A 507 -28.89 33.25 34.13
CA LYS A 507 -27.86 34.12 33.56
C LYS A 507 -26.63 33.35 33.17
N ILE A 508 -26.09 32.46 34.00
CA ILE A 508 -24.88 31.70 33.76
C ILE A 508 -25.07 30.70 32.62
N LEU A 509 -26.16 29.91 32.67
CA LEU A 509 -26.45 28.90 31.64
C LEU A 509 -26.79 29.57 30.31
N GLY A 510 -27.55 30.66 30.30
CA GLY A 510 -27.79 31.41 29.08
C GLY A 510 -26.55 32.01 28.46
N ALA A 511 -25.59 32.50 29.29
CA ALA A 511 -24.31 32.96 28.78
C ALA A 511 -23.42 31.82 28.25
N GLU A 512 -23.36 30.68 28.94
CA GLU A 512 -22.63 29.51 28.52
C GLU A 512 -23.14 28.92 27.17
N ASP A 513 -24.47 28.85 27.02
CA ASP A 513 -25.08 28.39 25.75
C ASP A 513 -24.76 29.35 24.58
N LYS A 514 -24.89 30.67 24.84
CA LYS A 514 -24.52 31.69 23.83
C LYS A 514 -23.05 31.67 23.49
N ILE A 515 -22.15 31.44 24.45
CA ILE A 515 -20.71 31.26 24.22
C ILE A 515 -20.46 30.10 23.28
N LEU A 516 -21.06 28.92 23.51
CA LEU A 516 -20.88 27.76 22.66
C LEU A 516 -21.38 28.00 21.23
N VAL A 517 -22.54 28.63 21.07
CA VAL A 517 -23.07 28.98 19.74
C VAL A 517 -22.14 29.94 19.01
N LEU A 518 -21.67 31.00 19.68
CA LEU A 518 -20.80 31.99 19.09
C LEU A 518 -19.41 31.47 18.77
N GLU A 519 -18.80 30.67 19.65
CA GLU A 519 -17.53 30.00 19.39
C GLU A 519 -17.61 29.03 18.21
N THR A 520 -18.68 28.26 18.13
CA THR A 520 -18.92 27.36 17.00
C THR A 520 -19.03 28.13 15.69
N LYS A 521 -19.77 29.26 15.70
CA LYS A 521 -19.88 30.13 14.53
C LYS A 521 -18.52 30.70 14.08
N LEU A 522 -17.76 31.27 15.02
CA LEU A 522 -16.44 31.86 14.75
C LEU A 522 -15.46 30.80 14.26
N TYR A 523 -15.47 29.62 14.86
CA TYR A 523 -14.64 28.51 14.43
C TYR A 523 -15.00 28.03 13.01
N ASN A 524 -16.28 27.90 12.69
CA ASN A 524 -16.72 27.51 11.35
C ASN A 524 -16.35 28.56 10.30
N GLU A 525 -16.43 29.85 10.63
CA GLU A 525 -15.96 30.94 9.76
C GLU A 525 -14.45 30.84 9.51
N LEU A 526 -13.65 30.49 10.50
CA LEU A 526 -12.21 30.24 10.36
C LEU A 526 -11.94 29.04 9.43
N VAL A 527 -12.67 27.94 9.60
CA VAL A 527 -12.52 26.74 8.75
C VAL A 527 -12.90 27.05 7.30
N ILE A 528 -13.93 27.84 7.07
CA ILE A 528 -14.31 28.32 5.72
C ILE A 528 -13.22 29.19 5.12
N ALA A 529 -12.63 30.12 5.90
CA ALA A 529 -11.50 30.91 5.43
C ALA A 529 -10.27 30.07 5.09
N LEU A 530 -10.05 28.98 5.82
CA LEU A 530 -8.98 28.03 5.56
C LEU A 530 -9.14 27.32 4.19
N ALA A 531 -10.36 27.12 3.74
CA ALA A 531 -10.64 26.44 2.47
C ALA A 531 -10.01 27.14 1.25
N GLU A 532 -9.81 28.46 1.28
CA GLU A 532 -9.16 29.21 0.18
C GLU A 532 -7.66 28.87 0.05
N PHE A 533 -7.05 28.39 1.11
CA PHE A 533 -5.62 28.03 1.15
C PHE A 533 -5.35 26.55 0.87
N ILE A 534 -6.37 25.73 0.66
CA ILE A 534 -6.22 24.28 0.41
C ILE A 534 -5.26 23.99 -0.74
N PRO A 535 -5.36 24.60 -1.92
CA PRO A 535 -4.42 24.30 -3.01
C PRO A 535 -2.97 24.64 -2.65
N ALA A 536 -2.73 25.74 -1.98
CA ALA A 536 -1.39 26.14 -1.54
C ALA A 536 -0.80 25.18 -0.50
N ILE A 537 -1.61 24.77 0.45
CA ILE A 537 -1.20 23.80 1.48
C ILE A 537 -0.94 22.42 0.88
N GLN A 538 -1.69 22.00 -0.12
CA GLN A 538 -1.46 20.74 -0.86
C GLN A 538 -0.12 20.78 -1.62
N ILE A 539 0.24 21.89 -2.22
CA ILE A 539 1.56 22.09 -2.83
C ILE A 539 2.67 21.98 -1.76
N ASN A 540 2.48 22.63 -0.63
CA ASN A 540 3.40 22.50 0.51
C ASN A 540 3.56 21.04 0.95
N ALA A 541 2.46 20.33 1.10
CA ALA A 541 2.47 18.92 1.49
C ALA A 541 3.27 18.06 0.50
N ASN A 542 3.10 18.27 -0.78
CA ASN A 542 3.85 17.57 -1.82
C ASN A 542 5.35 17.86 -1.74
N GLN A 543 5.75 19.12 -1.62
CA GLN A 543 7.15 19.50 -1.54
C GLN A 543 7.81 19.00 -0.25
N ILE A 544 7.12 19.06 0.86
CA ILE A 544 7.60 18.52 2.14
C ILE A 544 7.72 16.99 2.08
N ALA A 545 6.78 16.28 1.47
CA ALA A 545 6.86 14.84 1.29
C ALA A 545 8.08 14.43 0.44
N ARG A 546 8.35 15.14 -0.65
CA ARG A 546 9.55 14.94 -1.47
C ARG A 546 10.85 15.16 -0.69
N LEU A 547 10.90 16.24 0.06
CA LEU A 547 12.05 16.57 0.89
C LEU A 547 12.29 15.51 1.96
N ASP A 548 11.23 15.01 2.58
CA ASP A 548 11.27 13.93 3.58
C ASP A 548 11.77 12.60 2.98
N CYS A 549 11.32 12.22 1.79
CA CYS A 549 11.80 11.03 1.10
C CYS A 549 13.31 11.12 0.79
N LEU A 550 13.76 12.26 0.29
CA LEU A 550 15.18 12.47 -0.05
C LEU A 550 16.06 12.49 1.20
N LEU A 551 15.57 13.08 2.29
CA LEU A 551 16.21 13.03 3.60
C LEU A 551 16.29 11.57 4.13
N ALA A 552 15.22 10.79 3.96
CA ALA A 552 15.19 9.38 4.33
C ALA A 552 16.27 8.57 3.57
N PHE A 553 16.45 8.82 2.29
CA PHE A 553 17.52 8.19 1.50
C PHE A 553 18.91 8.54 2.03
N ALA A 554 19.13 9.80 2.43
CA ALA A 554 20.40 10.22 3.01
C ALA A 554 20.67 9.51 4.37
N ASN A 555 19.66 9.38 5.21
CA ASN A 555 19.76 8.70 6.49
C ASN A 555 20.04 7.20 6.32
N VAL A 556 19.33 6.54 5.43
CA VAL A 556 19.57 5.11 5.10
C VAL A 556 20.98 4.90 4.54
N ALA A 557 21.44 5.79 3.67
CA ALA A 557 22.78 5.72 3.11
C ALA A 557 23.87 5.82 4.19
N ARG A 558 23.68 6.70 5.16
CA ARG A 558 24.63 6.87 6.27
C ARG A 558 24.64 5.67 7.23
N GLU A 559 23.45 5.19 7.60
CA GLU A 559 23.29 4.05 8.50
C GLU A 559 23.87 2.74 7.92
N ASN A 560 23.72 2.53 6.61
CA ASN A 560 24.04 1.26 5.95
C ASN A 560 25.25 1.33 5.01
N ASN A 561 25.99 2.43 5.01
CA ASN A 561 27.16 2.62 4.15
C ASN A 561 26.82 2.45 2.66
N TYR A 562 25.77 3.11 2.21
CA TYR A 562 25.44 3.19 0.78
C TYR A 562 26.24 4.30 0.12
N ILE A 563 26.48 4.17 -1.16
CA ILE A 563 27.23 5.14 -1.96
C ILE A 563 26.35 5.71 -3.09
N ARG A 564 26.75 6.87 -3.59
CA ARG A 564 26.09 7.45 -4.75
C ARG A 564 26.34 6.63 -6.01
N PRO A 565 25.31 6.12 -6.71
CA PRO A 565 25.47 5.48 -8.01
C PRO A 565 25.69 6.51 -9.10
N VAL A 566 26.39 6.12 -10.15
CA VAL A 566 26.47 6.86 -11.41
C VAL A 566 25.33 6.37 -12.30
N VAL A 567 24.36 7.23 -12.55
CA VAL A 567 23.20 6.95 -13.41
C VAL A 567 23.40 7.69 -14.73
N GLU A 568 23.33 6.98 -15.84
CA GLU A 568 23.66 7.50 -17.16
C GLU A 568 22.80 6.89 -18.27
N ASP A 569 22.78 7.53 -19.42
CA ASP A 569 22.12 7.04 -20.61
C ASP A 569 23.05 6.05 -21.37
N SER A 570 23.15 4.84 -20.83
CA SER A 570 23.93 3.73 -21.41
C SER A 570 23.18 2.40 -21.20
N GLU A 571 23.75 1.33 -21.73
CA GLU A 571 23.24 -0.03 -21.53
C GLU A 571 24.12 -0.86 -20.59
N VAL A 572 24.98 -0.21 -19.81
CA VAL A 572 25.93 -0.85 -18.90
C VAL A 572 25.35 -0.90 -17.48
N ILE A 573 25.43 -2.05 -16.84
CA ILE A 573 25.23 -2.23 -15.40
C ILE A 573 26.52 -2.79 -14.83
N ASP A 574 27.25 -1.97 -14.08
CA ASP A 574 28.50 -2.35 -13.44
C ASP A 574 28.42 -2.07 -11.94
N ILE A 575 28.22 -3.11 -11.18
CA ILE A 575 28.05 -3.06 -9.71
C ILE A 575 29.28 -3.74 -9.10
N ARG A 576 30.02 -3.02 -8.28
CA ARG A 576 31.18 -3.52 -7.56
C ARG A 576 30.87 -3.66 -6.08
N GLN A 577 31.18 -4.84 -5.53
CA GLN A 577 30.94 -5.18 -4.15
C GLN A 577 29.48 -4.88 -3.72
N GLY A 578 28.53 -5.31 -4.56
CA GLY A 578 27.10 -5.16 -4.29
C GLY A 578 26.63 -6.03 -3.14
N ARG A 579 25.72 -5.52 -2.34
CA ARG A 579 25.09 -6.19 -1.21
C ARG A 579 23.57 -6.20 -1.36
N HIS A 580 22.92 -7.19 -0.79
CA HIS A 580 21.47 -7.26 -0.77
C HIS A 580 20.93 -6.41 0.39
N PRO A 581 20.17 -5.34 0.12
CA PRO A 581 19.78 -4.38 1.15
C PRO A 581 18.91 -4.98 2.26
N VAL A 582 18.09 -5.96 1.94
CA VAL A 582 17.20 -6.61 2.91
C VAL A 582 17.90 -7.72 3.68
N ILE A 583 18.57 -8.63 2.98
CA ILE A 583 19.26 -9.77 3.60
C ILE A 583 20.37 -9.27 4.52
N GLU A 584 21.13 -8.26 4.12
CA GLU A 584 22.16 -7.64 4.94
C GLU A 584 21.64 -7.21 6.32
N LYS A 585 20.42 -6.69 6.38
CA LYS A 585 19.78 -6.25 7.62
C LYS A 585 19.27 -7.40 8.50
N GLN A 586 19.01 -8.55 7.92
CA GLN A 586 18.50 -9.72 8.63
C GLN A 586 19.59 -10.64 9.18
N LEU A 587 20.85 -10.39 8.83
CA LEU A 587 21.97 -11.22 9.32
C LEU A 587 22.15 -11.08 10.84
N PRO A 588 22.50 -12.18 11.52
CA PRO A 588 22.85 -12.14 12.93
C PRO A 588 24.00 -11.18 13.23
N VAL A 589 24.05 -10.66 14.46
CA VAL A 589 25.11 -9.77 14.91
C VAL A 589 26.49 -10.46 14.74
N GLY A 590 27.41 -9.78 14.03
CA GLY A 590 28.77 -10.30 13.79
C GLY A 590 28.93 -11.03 12.45
N GLU A 591 27.86 -11.38 11.76
CA GLU A 591 27.93 -11.91 10.39
C GLU A 591 27.92 -10.77 9.36
N LYS A 592 28.80 -10.89 8.37
CA LYS A 592 28.88 -9.94 7.24
C LYS A 592 28.29 -10.55 6.00
N TYR A 593 27.56 -9.73 5.23
CA TYR A 593 27.08 -10.11 3.90
C TYR A 593 28.26 -10.22 2.93
N ILE A 594 28.28 -11.29 2.12
CA ILE A 594 29.33 -11.49 1.11
C ILE A 594 28.96 -10.66 -0.12
N ALA A 595 29.73 -9.61 -0.35
CA ALA A 595 29.52 -8.72 -1.49
C ALA A 595 30.00 -9.36 -2.81
N ASN A 596 29.34 -9.00 -3.90
CA ASN A 596 29.64 -9.53 -5.23
C ASN A 596 29.67 -8.45 -6.31
N ASP A 597 30.49 -8.68 -7.33
CA ASP A 597 30.57 -7.87 -8.53
C ASP A 597 29.60 -8.42 -9.58
N VAL A 598 28.85 -7.56 -10.26
CA VAL A 598 28.00 -7.92 -11.41
C VAL A 598 28.26 -6.91 -12.52
N PHE A 599 28.59 -7.42 -13.69
CA PHE A 599 28.76 -6.61 -14.90
C PHE A 599 27.87 -7.15 -16.02
N LEU A 600 27.09 -6.27 -16.62
CA LEU A 600 26.23 -6.55 -17.77
C LEU A 600 26.33 -5.41 -18.77
N ASP A 601 26.43 -5.74 -20.06
CA ASP A 601 26.31 -4.77 -21.14
C ASP A 601 25.57 -5.39 -22.34
N SER A 602 25.42 -4.66 -23.42
CA SER A 602 24.77 -5.15 -24.64
C SER A 602 25.75 -5.69 -25.69
N GLU A 603 27.04 -5.56 -25.47
CA GLU A 603 28.09 -5.87 -26.48
C GLU A 603 28.92 -7.09 -26.12
N THR A 604 29.34 -7.22 -24.87
CA THR A 604 30.32 -8.24 -24.46
C THR A 604 29.74 -9.26 -23.48
N GLN A 605 28.89 -8.84 -22.57
CA GLN A 605 28.35 -9.66 -21.50
C GLN A 605 26.87 -9.33 -21.25
N GLN A 606 26.02 -9.69 -22.20
CA GLN A 606 24.57 -9.45 -22.16
C GLN A 606 23.89 -10.39 -21.20
N ILE A 607 24.27 -11.67 -21.22
CA ILE A 607 23.63 -12.73 -20.44
C ILE A 607 24.69 -13.41 -19.58
N ILE A 608 24.41 -13.47 -18.27
CA ILE A 608 25.19 -14.26 -17.32
C ILE A 608 24.37 -15.50 -16.95
N ILE A 609 24.93 -16.67 -17.21
CA ILE A 609 24.40 -17.94 -16.73
C ILE A 609 25.11 -18.29 -15.44
N ILE A 610 24.35 -18.41 -14.35
CA ILE A 610 24.85 -18.70 -13.01
C ILE A 610 24.46 -20.11 -12.62
N THR A 611 25.48 -20.96 -12.43
CA THR A 611 25.31 -22.34 -11.95
C THR A 611 25.78 -22.47 -10.51
N GLY A 612 25.42 -23.55 -9.85
CA GLY A 612 25.77 -23.83 -8.46
C GLY A 612 24.60 -24.40 -7.65
N PRO A 613 24.83 -24.82 -6.41
CA PRO A 613 23.79 -25.37 -5.55
C PRO A 613 22.79 -24.31 -5.11
N ASN A 614 21.55 -24.72 -4.80
CA ASN A 614 20.46 -23.83 -4.46
C ASN A 614 20.72 -22.98 -3.20
N MET A 615 21.44 -23.52 -2.22
CA MET A 615 21.82 -22.81 -0.98
C MET A 615 23.00 -21.84 -1.14
N ALA A 616 23.59 -21.75 -2.32
CA ALA A 616 24.79 -20.93 -2.53
C ALA A 616 24.51 -19.43 -2.69
N GLY A 617 23.24 -19.01 -2.74
CA GLY A 617 22.86 -17.60 -2.80
C GLY A 617 22.62 -17.06 -4.22
N LYS A 618 22.38 -17.92 -5.22
CA LYS A 618 22.07 -17.51 -6.61
C LYS A 618 20.89 -16.56 -6.68
N SER A 619 19.77 -16.94 -6.07
CA SER A 619 18.52 -16.16 -6.04
C SER A 619 18.71 -14.80 -5.36
N ALA A 620 19.46 -14.77 -4.26
CA ALA A 620 19.81 -13.54 -3.56
C ALA A 620 20.61 -12.58 -4.45
N LEU A 621 21.55 -13.10 -5.24
CA LEU A 621 22.35 -12.30 -6.18
C LEU A 621 21.51 -11.68 -7.30
N LEU A 622 20.57 -12.44 -7.86
CA LEU A 622 19.64 -11.93 -8.87
C LEU A 622 18.81 -10.78 -8.32
N ARG A 623 18.16 -11.00 -7.18
CA ARG A 623 17.36 -9.97 -6.50
C ARG A 623 18.19 -8.76 -6.12
N GLN A 624 19.39 -8.96 -5.59
CA GLN A 624 20.34 -7.90 -5.25
C GLN A 624 20.61 -6.96 -6.44
N THR A 625 20.89 -7.51 -7.61
CA THR A 625 21.16 -6.73 -8.82
C THR A 625 19.96 -5.87 -9.20
N ALA A 626 18.76 -6.44 -9.17
CA ALA A 626 17.53 -5.71 -9.45
C ALA A 626 17.25 -4.63 -8.40
N LEU A 627 17.43 -4.93 -7.12
CA LEU A 627 17.19 -3.97 -6.03
C LEU A 627 18.18 -2.81 -6.05
N ILE A 628 19.44 -3.03 -6.35
CA ILE A 628 20.44 -1.97 -6.52
C ILE A 628 20.06 -1.07 -7.70
N THR A 629 19.68 -1.66 -8.82
CA THR A 629 19.22 -0.91 -10.00
C THR A 629 17.99 -0.07 -9.69
N LEU A 630 16.99 -0.63 -8.98
CA LEU A 630 15.79 0.09 -8.55
C LEU A 630 16.11 1.24 -7.60
N LEU A 631 16.93 0.99 -6.59
CA LEU A 631 17.37 2.03 -5.65
C LEU A 631 18.04 3.19 -6.39
N ALA A 632 18.94 2.91 -7.32
CA ALA A 632 19.58 3.93 -8.13
C ALA A 632 18.56 4.76 -8.92
N GLN A 633 17.59 4.12 -9.54
CA GLN A 633 16.56 4.79 -10.35
C GLN A 633 15.42 5.43 -9.54
N MET A 634 15.33 5.13 -8.25
CA MET A 634 14.53 5.92 -7.32
C MET A 634 15.20 7.24 -6.90
N GLY A 635 16.47 7.40 -7.18
CA GLY A 635 17.28 8.51 -6.71
C GLY A 635 17.89 8.29 -5.33
N SER A 636 18.03 7.03 -4.91
CA SER A 636 18.68 6.63 -3.66
C SER A 636 20.14 6.25 -3.88
N PHE A 637 20.95 6.38 -2.85
CA PHE A 637 22.25 5.71 -2.78
C PHE A 637 22.04 4.20 -2.69
N VAL A 638 23.06 3.42 -3.04
CA VAL A 638 22.97 1.97 -3.21
C VAL A 638 23.98 1.21 -2.33
N PRO A 639 23.66 -0.01 -1.90
CA PRO A 639 24.54 -0.86 -1.12
C PRO A 639 25.63 -1.51 -2.00
N ALA A 640 26.65 -0.75 -2.33
CA ALA A 640 27.78 -1.20 -3.12
C ALA A 640 29.01 -0.35 -2.82
N GLU A 641 30.19 -0.78 -3.27
CA GLU A 641 31.39 0.04 -3.25
C GLU A 641 31.39 1.06 -4.39
N SER A 642 30.93 0.64 -5.57
CA SER A 642 30.64 1.50 -6.70
C SER A 642 29.54 0.89 -7.56
N ALA A 643 28.73 1.71 -8.19
CA ALA A 643 27.68 1.27 -9.11
C ALA A 643 27.54 2.24 -10.27
N ARG A 644 27.56 1.70 -11.47
CA ARG A 644 27.30 2.43 -12.71
C ARG A 644 26.08 1.79 -13.37
N ILE A 645 24.99 2.52 -13.42
CA ILE A 645 23.68 2.03 -13.86
C ILE A 645 23.30 2.76 -15.14
N GLY A 646 23.35 2.05 -16.26
CA GLY A 646 22.70 2.47 -17.49
C GLY A 646 21.18 2.34 -17.33
N MET A 647 20.44 3.36 -17.72
CA MET A 647 18.99 3.44 -17.47
C MET A 647 18.26 2.19 -17.93
N VAL A 648 17.50 1.60 -17.04
CA VAL A 648 16.62 0.45 -17.26
C VAL A 648 15.20 0.95 -17.43
N ASP A 649 14.49 0.48 -18.43
CA ASP A 649 13.10 0.85 -18.68
C ASP A 649 12.08 -0.22 -18.20
N LYS A 650 12.52 -1.47 -18.09
CA LYS A 650 11.74 -2.61 -17.64
C LYS A 650 12.58 -3.55 -16.81
N ILE A 651 12.04 -4.02 -15.71
CA ILE A 651 12.63 -5.11 -14.93
C ILE A 651 11.63 -6.26 -14.87
N PHE A 652 12.08 -7.43 -15.29
CA PHE A 652 11.28 -8.65 -15.26
C PHE A 652 11.97 -9.67 -14.38
N THR A 653 11.19 -10.33 -13.55
CA THR A 653 11.67 -11.43 -12.71
C THR A 653 10.76 -12.64 -12.83
N ARG A 654 11.41 -13.80 -12.90
CA ARG A 654 10.78 -15.09 -12.65
C ARG A 654 11.64 -15.80 -11.60
N VAL A 655 11.26 -15.62 -10.34
CA VAL A 655 11.98 -16.12 -9.17
C VAL A 655 11.03 -16.88 -8.26
N GLY A 656 11.40 -18.12 -7.90
CA GLY A 656 10.67 -18.96 -6.94
C GLY A 656 9.40 -19.62 -7.51
N ALA A 657 8.91 -20.63 -6.83
CA ALA A 657 7.63 -21.26 -7.10
C ALA A 657 6.53 -20.51 -6.36
N SER A 658 5.57 -19.95 -7.08
CA SER A 658 4.33 -19.49 -6.48
C SER A 658 3.26 -20.53 -6.71
N ASP A 659 2.93 -21.28 -5.66
CA ASP A 659 1.79 -22.20 -5.68
C ASP A 659 0.50 -21.36 -5.68
N ASN A 660 -0.08 -21.16 -6.84
CA ASN A 660 -1.40 -20.54 -6.94
C ASN A 660 -2.47 -21.64 -6.83
N ILE A 661 -2.57 -22.24 -5.65
CA ILE A 661 -3.51 -23.33 -5.34
C ILE A 661 -4.96 -22.88 -5.56
N SER A 662 -5.24 -21.58 -5.47
CA SER A 662 -6.59 -21.01 -5.58
C SER A 662 -7.18 -21.04 -7.00
N VAL A 663 -6.36 -21.17 -8.06
CA VAL A 663 -6.82 -21.13 -9.46
C VAL A 663 -6.75 -22.50 -10.14
N GLY A 664 -6.17 -23.52 -9.48
CA GLY A 664 -6.08 -24.90 -10.03
C GLY A 664 -5.12 -25.03 -11.21
N GLU A 665 -4.30 -24.03 -11.51
CA GLU A 665 -3.24 -24.11 -12.52
C GLU A 665 -2.02 -24.86 -11.97
N SER A 666 -1.36 -25.64 -12.83
CA SER A 666 -0.11 -26.27 -12.46
C SER A 666 1.00 -25.22 -12.27
N THR A 667 1.91 -25.46 -11.33
CA THR A 667 3.06 -24.57 -11.07
C THR A 667 3.88 -24.31 -12.33
N PHE A 668 4.00 -25.30 -13.21
CA PHE A 668 4.70 -25.18 -14.49
C PHE A 668 3.95 -24.28 -15.47
N MET A 669 2.61 -24.33 -15.52
CA MET A 669 1.82 -23.45 -16.39
C MET A 669 1.95 -21.98 -15.95
N VAL A 670 1.93 -21.70 -14.65
CA VAL A 670 2.18 -20.37 -14.10
C VAL A 670 3.57 -19.87 -14.49
N GLU A 671 4.59 -20.73 -14.36
CA GLU A 671 5.97 -20.41 -14.76
C GLU A 671 6.06 -20.06 -16.25
N MET A 672 5.40 -20.82 -17.10
CA MET A 672 5.39 -20.55 -18.55
C MET A 672 4.62 -19.29 -18.91
N ASN A 673 3.52 -19.00 -18.24
CA ASN A 673 2.78 -17.75 -18.43
C ASN A 673 3.61 -16.53 -18.07
N GLU A 674 4.33 -16.58 -16.93
CA GLU A 674 5.24 -15.52 -16.52
C GLU A 674 6.40 -15.35 -17.52
N ALA A 675 7.02 -16.43 -17.96
CA ALA A 675 8.10 -16.40 -18.97
C ALA A 675 7.60 -15.84 -20.30
N ALA A 676 6.42 -16.23 -20.76
CA ALA A 676 5.82 -15.73 -21.99
C ALA A 676 5.54 -14.22 -21.92
N ASN A 677 5.05 -13.74 -20.79
CA ASN A 677 4.86 -12.30 -20.57
C ASN A 677 6.19 -11.53 -20.69
N ILE A 678 7.24 -12.04 -20.09
CA ILE A 678 8.58 -11.45 -20.19
C ILE A 678 9.07 -11.39 -21.64
N LEU A 679 9.05 -12.52 -22.32
CA LEU A 679 9.61 -12.66 -23.69
C LEU A 679 8.86 -11.83 -24.74
N ASN A 680 7.56 -11.65 -24.55
CA ASN A 680 6.73 -10.83 -25.44
C ASN A 680 6.88 -9.31 -25.21
N ASN A 681 7.48 -8.90 -24.10
CA ASN A 681 7.61 -7.49 -23.72
C ASN A 681 9.04 -7.00 -23.57
N LEU A 682 10.02 -7.70 -24.11
CA LEU A 682 11.43 -7.31 -24.05
C LEU A 682 11.70 -5.96 -24.72
N SER A 683 12.63 -5.20 -24.14
CA SER A 683 13.21 -4.00 -24.72
C SER A 683 14.75 -4.06 -24.67
N SER A 684 15.43 -3.19 -25.40
CA SER A 684 16.90 -3.12 -25.37
C SER A 684 17.47 -2.77 -24.00
N ARG A 685 16.67 -2.09 -23.18
CA ARG A 685 17.03 -1.65 -21.82
C ARG A 685 16.41 -2.46 -20.72
N SER A 686 15.79 -3.59 -21.04
CA SER A 686 15.23 -4.50 -20.03
C SER A 686 16.35 -5.16 -19.21
N LEU A 687 16.08 -5.32 -17.93
CA LEU A 687 16.81 -6.22 -17.04
C LEU A 687 15.92 -7.43 -16.74
N VAL A 688 16.41 -8.62 -17.07
CA VAL A 688 15.64 -9.86 -16.93
C VAL A 688 16.32 -10.80 -15.94
N LEU A 689 15.58 -11.32 -14.99
CA LEU A 689 16.04 -12.27 -13.99
C LEU A 689 15.24 -13.56 -14.08
N PHE A 690 15.91 -14.65 -14.45
CA PHE A 690 15.33 -15.99 -14.41
C PHE A 690 16.02 -16.83 -13.34
N ASP A 691 15.26 -17.43 -12.46
CA ASP A 691 15.74 -18.32 -11.42
C ASP A 691 15.10 -19.69 -11.55
N GLU A 692 15.94 -20.68 -11.89
CA GLU A 692 15.57 -22.09 -12.01
C GLU A 692 14.39 -22.38 -12.96
N LEU A 693 14.35 -21.69 -14.09
CA LEU A 693 13.31 -21.88 -15.10
C LEU A 693 13.34 -23.31 -15.69
N GLY A 694 12.17 -23.90 -15.85
CA GLY A 694 12.01 -25.24 -16.43
C GLY A 694 12.05 -26.39 -15.42
N ARG A 695 12.07 -26.07 -14.11
CA ARG A 695 12.12 -27.09 -13.05
C ARG A 695 10.82 -27.88 -12.87
N GLY A 696 9.69 -27.35 -13.30
CA GLY A 696 8.35 -27.95 -13.11
C GLY A 696 7.97 -29.04 -14.13
N THR A 697 8.90 -29.45 -15.00
CA THR A 697 8.69 -30.47 -16.02
C THR A 697 9.84 -31.50 -16.06
N SER A 698 9.85 -32.40 -17.06
CA SER A 698 10.97 -33.33 -17.23
C SER A 698 12.28 -32.60 -17.47
N THR A 699 13.41 -33.19 -17.07
CA THR A 699 14.73 -32.56 -17.16
C THR A 699 15.06 -32.13 -18.60
N TYR A 700 14.81 -32.96 -19.59
CA TYR A 700 15.13 -32.63 -20.98
C TYR A 700 14.22 -31.54 -21.54
N ASP A 701 12.94 -31.55 -21.24
CA ASP A 701 12.02 -30.47 -21.61
C ASP A 701 12.44 -29.14 -20.95
N GLY A 702 12.80 -29.18 -19.67
CA GLY A 702 13.28 -28.02 -18.93
C GLY A 702 14.55 -27.42 -19.51
N ILE A 703 15.56 -28.25 -19.82
CA ILE A 703 16.79 -27.80 -20.48
C ILE A 703 16.50 -27.20 -21.85
N SER A 704 15.64 -27.85 -22.64
CA SER A 704 15.29 -27.40 -24.00
C SER A 704 14.62 -26.04 -23.99
N ILE A 705 13.69 -25.82 -23.07
CA ILE A 705 12.98 -24.55 -22.90
C ILE A 705 13.95 -23.47 -22.42
N ALA A 706 14.77 -23.77 -21.42
CA ALA A 706 15.75 -22.82 -20.87
C ALA A 706 16.77 -22.40 -21.94
N TRP A 707 17.29 -23.34 -22.68
CA TRP A 707 18.22 -23.06 -23.80
C TRP A 707 17.59 -22.15 -24.85
N ALA A 708 16.40 -22.52 -25.32
CA ALA A 708 15.68 -21.76 -26.34
C ALA A 708 15.36 -20.32 -25.89
N ILE A 709 15.03 -20.13 -24.62
CA ILE A 709 14.77 -18.80 -24.05
C ILE A 709 16.04 -17.96 -24.03
N VAL A 710 17.15 -18.50 -23.55
CA VAL A 710 18.43 -17.77 -23.49
C VAL A 710 18.88 -17.42 -24.90
N GLU A 711 18.79 -18.36 -25.84
CA GLU A 711 19.11 -18.13 -27.25
C GLU A 711 18.23 -17.04 -27.87
N HIS A 712 16.92 -17.09 -27.61
CA HIS A 712 15.98 -16.07 -28.08
C HIS A 712 16.35 -14.66 -27.61
N ILE A 713 16.68 -14.50 -26.33
CA ILE A 713 17.08 -13.22 -25.74
C ILE A 713 18.37 -12.73 -26.37
N HIS A 714 19.35 -13.62 -26.56
CA HIS A 714 20.63 -13.28 -27.16
C HIS A 714 20.48 -12.86 -28.62
N GLU A 715 19.72 -13.61 -29.40
CA GLU A 715 19.56 -13.41 -30.85
C GLU A 715 18.46 -12.43 -31.22
N HIS A 716 17.76 -11.85 -30.24
CA HIS A 716 16.66 -10.91 -30.49
C HIS A 716 17.15 -9.73 -31.35
N PRO A 717 16.50 -9.40 -32.46
CA PRO A 717 17.03 -8.43 -33.43
C PRO A 717 17.10 -7.00 -32.91
N LYS A 718 16.22 -6.63 -31.99
CA LYS A 718 16.10 -5.25 -31.49
C LYS A 718 16.28 -5.13 -29.97
N ALA A 719 15.90 -6.15 -29.19
CA ALA A 719 15.89 -6.11 -27.75
C ALA A 719 16.94 -7.07 -27.17
N LYS A 720 18.18 -6.59 -27.09
CA LYS A 720 19.27 -7.31 -26.42
C LYS A 720 19.22 -7.08 -24.92
N ALA A 721 18.24 -7.66 -24.27
CA ALA A 721 17.99 -7.48 -22.85
C ALA A 721 19.14 -8.04 -21.99
N ARG A 722 19.59 -7.26 -21.02
CA ARG A 722 20.57 -7.71 -20.03
C ARG A 722 19.91 -8.72 -19.10
N THR A 723 20.52 -9.90 -18.99
CA THR A 723 19.87 -11.04 -18.35
C THR A 723 20.80 -11.74 -17.37
N LEU A 724 20.27 -12.04 -16.19
CA LEU A 724 20.84 -12.98 -15.23
C LEU A 724 19.97 -14.25 -15.23
N PHE A 725 20.59 -15.37 -15.54
CA PHE A 725 19.91 -16.66 -15.62
C PHE A 725 20.55 -17.64 -14.63
N ALA A 726 19.92 -17.85 -13.49
CA ALA A 726 20.34 -18.83 -12.51
C ALA A 726 19.70 -20.19 -12.82
N THR A 727 20.51 -21.23 -12.88
CA THR A 727 20.04 -22.57 -13.21
C THR A 727 20.87 -23.66 -12.54
N HIS A 728 20.28 -24.81 -12.38
CA HIS A 728 20.96 -26.04 -12.02
C HIS A 728 21.33 -26.90 -13.25
N TYR A 729 20.93 -26.48 -14.44
CA TYR A 729 21.26 -27.18 -15.69
C TYR A 729 22.68 -26.84 -16.15
N HIS A 730 23.62 -27.75 -15.88
CA HIS A 730 25.03 -27.57 -16.26
C HIS A 730 25.24 -27.55 -17.77
N GLU A 731 24.33 -28.12 -18.55
CA GLU A 731 24.36 -28.17 -20.00
C GLU A 731 24.33 -26.76 -20.61
N LEU A 732 23.69 -25.79 -19.94
CA LEU A 732 23.68 -24.39 -20.42
C LEU A 732 25.06 -23.74 -20.39
N ASN A 733 26.04 -24.31 -19.68
CA ASN A 733 27.41 -23.81 -19.68
C ASN A 733 28.08 -23.89 -21.09
N GLU A 734 27.60 -24.78 -21.95
CA GLU A 734 28.09 -24.90 -23.34
C GLU A 734 27.69 -23.71 -24.21
N MET A 735 26.67 -22.94 -23.83
CA MET A 735 26.21 -21.77 -24.59
C MET A 735 27.28 -20.69 -24.74
N GLU A 736 28.16 -20.52 -23.75
CA GLU A 736 29.26 -19.55 -23.84
C GLU A 736 30.20 -19.77 -25.04
N LYS A 737 30.37 -21.02 -25.44
CA LYS A 737 31.23 -21.37 -26.56
C LYS A 737 30.68 -20.91 -27.91
N SER A 738 29.36 -20.85 -28.03
CA SER A 738 28.65 -20.59 -29.28
C SER A 738 28.05 -19.20 -29.40
N PHE A 739 27.82 -18.53 -28.26
CA PHE A 739 27.19 -17.22 -28.18
C PHE A 739 28.14 -16.21 -27.54
N LYS A 740 28.56 -15.20 -28.26
CA LYS A 740 29.60 -14.24 -27.85
C LYS A 740 29.31 -13.45 -26.60
N ARG A 741 28.02 -13.11 -26.38
CA ARG A 741 27.58 -12.26 -25.27
C ARG A 741 27.04 -13.05 -24.08
N ILE A 742 27.15 -14.36 -24.08
CA ILE A 742 26.79 -15.22 -22.95
C ILE A 742 28.09 -15.60 -22.21
N LYS A 743 28.06 -15.42 -20.89
CA LYS A 743 29.17 -15.75 -20.00
C LYS A 743 28.70 -16.60 -18.82
N ASN A 744 29.52 -17.58 -18.48
CA ASN A 744 29.25 -18.49 -17.38
C ASN A 744 29.90 -18.00 -16.10
N TYR A 745 29.12 -18.07 -15.04
CA TYR A 745 29.54 -17.83 -13.66
C TYR A 745 29.01 -18.94 -12.76
N ASN A 746 29.64 -19.12 -11.62
CA ASN A 746 29.15 -20.00 -10.58
C ASN A 746 29.26 -19.31 -9.22
N VAL A 747 28.45 -19.75 -8.28
CA VAL A 747 28.58 -19.34 -6.90
C VAL A 747 29.46 -20.35 -6.20
N SER A 748 30.63 -19.90 -5.73
CA SER A 748 31.70 -20.79 -5.27
C SER A 748 31.32 -21.55 -4.00
N VAL A 749 31.74 -22.82 -4.00
CA VAL A 749 31.56 -23.77 -2.89
C VAL A 749 32.90 -24.40 -2.64
N LYS A 750 33.32 -24.51 -1.39
CA LYS A 750 34.57 -25.15 -0.98
C LYS A 750 34.24 -26.43 -0.19
N GLU A 751 34.89 -27.53 -0.60
CA GLU A 751 34.82 -28.78 0.13
C GLU A 751 36.06 -28.93 1.02
N ILE A 752 35.88 -29.02 2.32
CA ILE A 752 36.96 -29.24 3.30
C ILE A 752 36.50 -30.37 4.21
N ASP A 753 37.30 -31.44 4.31
CA ASP A 753 37.07 -32.59 5.20
C ASP A 753 35.68 -33.21 5.04
N ASN A 754 35.19 -33.41 3.81
CA ASN A 754 33.86 -33.91 3.52
C ASN A 754 32.71 -32.96 3.99
N LYS A 755 33.01 -31.70 4.28
CA LYS A 755 32.01 -30.66 4.54
C LYS A 755 32.02 -29.64 3.43
N VAL A 756 30.81 -29.30 2.95
CA VAL A 756 30.62 -28.26 1.94
C VAL A 756 30.43 -26.91 2.64
N ILE A 757 31.28 -25.95 2.28
CA ILE A 757 31.19 -24.57 2.76
C ILE A 757 30.77 -23.71 1.58
N PHE A 758 29.64 -23.05 1.70
CA PHE A 758 29.15 -22.11 0.69
C PHE A 758 29.85 -20.76 0.85
N LEU A 759 30.74 -20.43 -0.08
CA LEU A 759 31.48 -19.17 -0.04
C LEU A 759 30.64 -17.98 -0.48
N ARG A 760 29.52 -18.23 -1.15
CA ARG A 760 28.58 -17.21 -1.66
C ARG A 760 29.24 -16.15 -2.54
N LYS A 761 30.37 -16.48 -3.17
CA LYS A 761 31.12 -15.59 -4.06
C LYS A 761 30.86 -15.98 -5.50
N LEU A 762 30.55 -15.00 -6.34
CA LEU A 762 30.35 -15.17 -7.76
C LEU A 762 31.73 -15.24 -8.44
N GLU A 763 32.00 -16.31 -9.13
CA GLU A 763 33.24 -16.55 -9.84
C GLU A 763 33.02 -16.90 -11.31
N ARG A 764 33.95 -16.53 -12.17
CA ARG A 764 33.91 -16.83 -13.59
C ARG A 764 34.05 -18.32 -13.85
N GLY A 765 33.26 -18.87 -14.76
CA GLY A 765 33.25 -20.28 -15.15
C GLY A 765 31.97 -20.99 -14.63
N GLY A 766 31.69 -22.14 -15.24
CA GLY A 766 30.52 -22.95 -14.83
C GLY A 766 30.87 -23.95 -13.71
N SER A 767 29.89 -24.36 -12.92
CA SER A 767 30.01 -25.45 -11.99
C SER A 767 29.59 -26.76 -12.69
N GLU A 768 30.37 -27.81 -12.57
CA GLU A 768 30.09 -29.12 -13.13
C GLU A 768 29.52 -30.12 -12.10
N HIS A 769 29.46 -29.73 -10.84
CA HIS A 769 29.02 -30.60 -9.75
C HIS A 769 27.70 -30.13 -9.12
N SER A 770 26.82 -31.09 -8.81
CA SER A 770 25.64 -30.84 -7.99
C SER A 770 25.91 -31.23 -6.53
N PHE A 771 25.46 -30.41 -5.59
CA PHE A 771 25.64 -30.64 -4.17
C PHE A 771 24.36 -31.05 -3.44
N GLY A 772 23.35 -31.55 -4.15
CA GLY A 772 22.03 -31.88 -3.58
C GLY A 772 22.11 -32.88 -2.42
N ILE A 773 22.95 -33.91 -2.54
CA ILE A 773 23.12 -34.93 -1.49
C ILE A 773 23.85 -34.32 -0.26
N HIS A 774 24.76 -33.40 -0.45
CA HIS A 774 25.39 -32.68 0.66
C HIS A 774 24.39 -31.81 1.42
N VAL A 775 23.48 -31.17 0.72
CA VAL A 775 22.40 -30.38 1.32
C VAL A 775 21.46 -31.28 2.11
N ALA A 776 21.11 -32.47 1.57
CA ALA A 776 20.30 -33.46 2.28
C ALA A 776 20.98 -33.92 3.59
N LYS A 777 22.29 -34.13 3.57
CA LYS A 777 23.10 -34.46 4.75
C LYS A 777 23.07 -33.31 5.79
N MET A 778 23.19 -32.07 5.35
CA MET A 778 23.11 -30.88 6.24
C MET A 778 21.72 -30.72 6.86
N ALA A 779 20.67 -31.07 6.13
CA ALA A 779 19.29 -31.06 6.62
C ALA A 779 18.97 -32.16 7.64
N GLY A 780 19.94 -33.02 7.95
CA GLY A 780 19.76 -34.08 8.92
C GLY A 780 19.13 -35.37 8.39
N MET A 781 19.16 -35.61 7.07
CA MET A 781 18.67 -36.85 6.49
C MET A 781 19.43 -38.07 7.05
N PRO A 782 18.76 -39.22 7.29
CA PRO A 782 19.41 -40.42 7.80
C PRO A 782 20.64 -40.83 7.02
N LYS A 783 21.74 -41.15 7.71
CA LYS A 783 23.05 -41.49 7.09
C LYS A 783 22.98 -42.62 6.07
N SER A 784 22.09 -43.59 6.27
CA SER A 784 21.87 -44.72 5.35
C SER A 784 21.33 -44.25 3.98
N ILE A 785 20.42 -43.27 4.00
CA ILE A 785 19.82 -42.67 2.79
C ILE A 785 20.88 -41.87 2.05
N VAL A 786 21.63 -41.00 2.77
CA VAL A 786 22.70 -40.21 2.20
C VAL A 786 23.77 -41.07 1.55
N LYS A 787 24.18 -42.16 2.21
CA LYS A 787 25.14 -43.12 1.67
C LYS A 787 24.61 -43.78 0.39
N ARG A 788 23.38 -44.30 0.44
CA ARG A 788 22.76 -44.93 -0.72
C ARG A 788 22.57 -43.99 -1.90
N ALA A 789 22.21 -42.72 -1.62
CA ALA A 789 22.10 -41.69 -2.64
C ALA A 789 23.44 -41.42 -3.34
N ASN A 790 24.55 -41.38 -2.59
CA ASN A 790 25.91 -41.23 -3.16
C ASN A 790 26.29 -42.42 -4.03
N ASP A 791 25.98 -43.65 -3.61
CA ASP A 791 26.26 -44.85 -4.40
C ASP A 791 25.48 -44.84 -5.72
N ILE A 792 24.23 -44.44 -5.69
CA ILE A 792 23.38 -44.31 -6.89
C ILE A 792 23.91 -43.22 -7.81
N LEU A 793 24.24 -42.04 -7.27
CA LEU A 793 24.80 -40.91 -8.04
C LEU A 793 26.07 -41.35 -8.77
N HIS A 794 26.99 -42.02 -8.06
CA HIS A 794 28.26 -42.48 -8.64
C HIS A 794 28.01 -43.52 -9.80
N GLN A 795 27.02 -44.38 -9.61
CA GLN A 795 26.63 -45.37 -10.65
C GLN A 795 26.05 -44.67 -11.89
N LEU A 796 25.15 -43.70 -11.71
CA LEU A 796 24.59 -42.89 -12.81
C LEU A 796 25.63 -42.08 -13.56
N GLU A 797 26.58 -41.46 -12.85
CA GLU A 797 27.68 -40.70 -13.46
C GLU A 797 28.66 -41.60 -14.25
N THR A 798 28.87 -42.81 -13.75
CA THR A 798 29.74 -43.80 -14.43
C THR A 798 29.09 -44.34 -15.70
N ASP A 799 27.80 -44.65 -15.66
CA ASP A 799 27.04 -45.11 -16.80
C ASP A 799 26.95 -44.06 -17.91
N ASN A 800 26.77 -42.77 -17.54
CA ASN A 800 26.75 -41.67 -18.49
C ASN A 800 28.12 -41.41 -19.14
N ARG A 801 29.25 -41.61 -18.41
CA ARG A 801 30.60 -41.48 -18.98
C ARG A 801 30.93 -42.61 -19.97
N GLN A 802 30.40 -43.81 -19.75
CA GLN A 802 30.61 -44.95 -20.64
C GLN A 802 29.79 -44.84 -21.92
N GLN A 803 28.70 -44.14 -21.96
CA GLN A 803 27.82 -43.96 -23.10
C GLN A 803 28.15 -42.77 -24.01
N GLY A 804 29.21 -41.99 -23.72
CA GLY A 804 29.73 -40.95 -24.62
C GLY A 804 28.82 -39.74 -24.84
N ILE A 805 27.91 -39.43 -23.88
CA ILE A 805 26.90 -38.36 -23.97
C ILE A 805 27.46 -36.92 -23.83
N ALA A 806 28.78 -36.79 -23.56
CA ALA A 806 29.45 -35.51 -23.42
C ALA A 806 29.78 -34.76 -24.75
N LYS A 807 29.46 -35.31 -25.91
CA LYS A 807 29.78 -34.69 -27.20
C LYS A 807 28.67 -33.98 -28.01
N PRO A 808 27.39 -34.14 -27.75
CA PRO A 808 26.37 -33.56 -28.64
C PRO A 808 26.08 -32.08 -28.42
N THR A 809 26.39 -31.51 -27.28
CA THR A 809 26.05 -30.12 -26.96
C THR A 809 26.82 -29.08 -27.77
N ALA A 810 28.06 -29.40 -28.16
CA ALA A 810 28.89 -28.53 -29.01
C ALA A 810 28.42 -28.54 -30.50
N GLU A 811 27.77 -29.62 -30.94
CA GLU A 811 27.26 -29.76 -32.31
C GLU A 811 25.91 -29.08 -32.51
N ILE A 812 25.07 -29.00 -31.44
CA ILE A 812 23.79 -28.29 -31.48
C ILE A 812 23.97 -26.79 -31.66
N ALA A 813 25.00 -26.23 -31.05
CA ALA A 813 25.32 -24.83 -31.14
C ALA A 813 25.86 -24.40 -32.52
N SER A 814 26.38 -25.32 -33.31
CA SER A 814 26.94 -25.08 -34.66
C SER A 814 25.94 -25.30 -35.81
N GLY A 815 24.80 -25.92 -35.56
CA GLY A 815 23.87 -26.36 -36.61
C GLY A 815 22.65 -25.49 -36.82
N ARG A 816 22.80 -24.36 -37.49
CA ARG A 816 21.68 -23.49 -37.93
C ARG A 816 20.97 -23.94 -39.22
N SER A 817 21.30 -25.08 -39.77
CA SER A 817 20.61 -25.58 -40.99
C SER A 817 20.12 -27.01 -40.82
N GLY A 818 18.86 -27.15 -40.51
CA GLY A 818 17.98 -28.17 -41.01
C GLY A 818 18.35 -29.64 -40.79
N MET A 819 18.64 -30.06 -39.56
CA MET A 819 18.36 -31.43 -39.17
C MET A 819 17.99 -31.50 -37.68
N GLN A 820 16.76 -31.69 -37.45
CA GLN A 820 16.19 -32.07 -36.18
C GLN A 820 16.73 -33.49 -35.87
N LEU A 821 17.93 -33.59 -35.32
CA LEU A 821 18.44 -34.82 -34.77
C LEU A 821 17.97 -34.93 -33.34
N SER A 822 17.03 -35.80 -33.16
CA SER A 822 16.38 -36.12 -31.94
C SER A 822 17.36 -36.48 -30.82
N PHE A 823 17.52 -35.59 -29.89
CA PHE A 823 18.10 -35.83 -28.55
C PHE A 823 17.30 -36.85 -27.73
N PHE A 824 16.12 -37.24 -28.24
CA PHE A 824 15.10 -38.01 -27.53
C PHE A 824 15.08 -39.51 -27.82
N GLN A 825 16.17 -40.07 -28.41
CA GLN A 825 16.13 -41.52 -28.83
C GLN A 825 17.06 -42.42 -28.04
N LEU A 826 17.48 -42.12 -26.83
CA LEU A 826 18.53 -42.93 -26.20
C LEU A 826 18.17 -43.71 -24.95
N ASP A 827 16.96 -43.73 -24.48
CA ASP A 827 16.58 -44.49 -23.28
C ASP A 827 15.40 -45.45 -23.47
N ASP A 828 15.13 -45.90 -24.67
CA ASP A 828 14.26 -47.07 -24.83
C ASP A 828 15.11 -48.36 -24.90
N PRO A 829 15.08 -49.20 -23.85
CA PRO A 829 15.84 -50.47 -23.81
C PRO A 829 15.56 -51.35 -25.01
N VAL A 830 14.35 -51.26 -25.60
CA VAL A 830 13.94 -52.00 -26.78
C VAL A 830 14.66 -51.51 -28.02
N LEU A 831 14.78 -50.19 -28.20
CA LEU A 831 15.53 -49.58 -29.31
C LEU A 831 17.01 -49.88 -29.21
N GLY A 832 17.60 -49.88 -28.02
CA GLY A 832 18.95 -50.29 -27.74
C GLY A 832 19.21 -51.74 -28.15
N GLN A 833 18.32 -52.65 -27.77
CA GLN A 833 18.43 -54.07 -28.11
C GLN A 833 18.30 -54.32 -29.61
N ILE A 834 17.39 -53.62 -30.29
CA ILE A 834 17.25 -53.64 -31.74
C ILE A 834 18.50 -53.16 -32.47
N ARG A 835 19.07 -52.07 -32.00
CA ARG A 835 20.32 -51.49 -32.52
C ARG A 835 21.46 -52.52 -32.45
N ASP A 836 21.63 -53.15 -31.30
CA ASP A 836 22.70 -54.07 -31.03
C ASP A 836 22.51 -55.37 -31.84
N GLU A 837 21.30 -55.86 -32.00
CA GLU A 837 20.96 -57.01 -32.88
C GLU A 837 21.27 -56.70 -34.36
N ILE A 838 20.97 -55.46 -34.85
CA ILE A 838 21.25 -55.06 -36.23
C ILE A 838 22.72 -54.84 -36.46
N LEU A 839 23.47 -54.21 -35.52
CA LEU A 839 24.90 -53.98 -35.66
C LEU A 839 25.75 -55.23 -35.63
N ASN A 840 25.32 -56.26 -34.92
CA ASN A 840 25.99 -57.55 -34.83
C ASN A 840 25.62 -58.53 -35.98
N LEU A 841 24.79 -58.08 -36.94
CA LEU A 841 24.32 -58.90 -38.05
C LEU A 841 25.32 -58.84 -39.20
N ASP A 842 25.94 -60.00 -39.54
CA ASP A 842 26.77 -60.13 -40.74
C ASP A 842 25.89 -60.41 -41.97
N VAL A 843 25.41 -59.34 -42.59
CA VAL A 843 24.45 -59.39 -43.71
C VAL A 843 24.98 -60.09 -44.91
N ASN A 844 26.31 -60.17 -45.09
CA ASN A 844 26.94 -60.79 -46.28
C ASN A 844 27.02 -62.33 -46.24
N ASN A 845 26.85 -62.91 -45.02
CA ASN A 845 26.92 -64.37 -44.83
C ASN A 845 25.59 -65.01 -44.48
N LEU A 846 24.46 -64.21 -44.51
CA LEU A 846 23.11 -64.72 -44.28
C LEU A 846 22.43 -65.25 -45.48
N THR A 847 21.84 -66.46 -45.37
CA THR A 847 20.92 -66.93 -46.37
C THR A 847 19.59 -66.16 -46.31
N PRO A 848 18.80 -66.11 -47.43
CA PRO A 848 17.52 -65.42 -47.43
C PRO A 848 16.55 -65.87 -46.30
N LEU A 849 16.57 -67.17 -45.95
CA LEU A 849 15.75 -67.74 -44.89
C LEU A 849 16.21 -67.22 -43.47
N GLU A 850 17.50 -67.18 -43.23
CA GLU A 850 18.08 -66.69 -42.02
C GLU A 850 17.84 -65.20 -41.83
N ALA A 851 17.93 -64.39 -42.92
CA ALA A 851 17.60 -63.01 -42.91
C ALA A 851 16.13 -62.75 -42.55
N LEU A 852 15.22 -63.57 -43.10
CA LEU A 852 13.81 -63.46 -42.77
C LEU A 852 13.53 -63.80 -41.30
N ASN A 853 14.19 -64.82 -40.77
CA ASN A 853 14.08 -65.25 -39.38
C ASN A 853 14.62 -64.13 -38.44
N LYS A 854 15.76 -63.53 -38.75
CA LYS A 854 16.31 -62.43 -38.00
C LYS A 854 15.43 -61.17 -38.00
N LEU A 855 14.85 -60.83 -39.15
CA LEU A 855 13.84 -59.78 -39.25
C LEU A 855 12.61 -60.04 -38.38
N ASN A 856 12.16 -61.30 -38.33
CA ASN A 856 11.03 -61.73 -37.51
C ASN A 856 11.39 -61.62 -35.99
N ASP A 857 12.62 -61.97 -35.62
CA ASP A 857 13.09 -61.85 -34.23
C ASP A 857 13.19 -60.39 -33.81
N ILE A 858 13.71 -59.52 -34.66
CA ILE A 858 13.73 -58.05 -34.43
C ILE A 858 12.27 -57.53 -34.29
N LYS A 859 11.37 -58.03 -35.15
CA LYS A 859 9.93 -57.66 -35.06
C LYS A 859 9.28 -58.10 -33.74
N LYS A 860 9.70 -59.27 -33.18
CA LYS A 860 9.23 -59.70 -31.84
C LYS A 860 9.73 -58.82 -30.73
N ILE A 861 10.98 -58.36 -30.78
CA ILE A 861 11.54 -57.42 -29.84
C ILE A 861 10.72 -56.13 -29.82
N VAL A 862 10.35 -55.59 -31.00
CA VAL A 862 9.50 -54.40 -31.13
C VAL A 862 8.11 -54.60 -30.52
N LYS A 863 7.55 -55.80 -30.61
CA LYS A 863 6.22 -56.12 -30.10
C LYS A 863 6.17 -56.47 -28.62
N GLY A 864 7.30 -56.57 -27.93
CA GLY A 864 7.37 -56.90 -26.52
C GLY A 864 6.94 -58.34 -26.17
N LYS A 865 7.10 -59.26 -27.12
CA LYS A 865 6.84 -60.73 -26.92
C LYS A 865 8.08 -61.52 -27.25
#